data_67e13052710d3f82ecdef0df68b20050
#
_entry.id   67e13052710d3f82ecdef0df68b20050
#
_cell.length_a   1.000
_cell.length_b   1.000
_cell.length_c   1.000
_cell.angle_alpha   90.00
_cell.angle_beta   90.00
_cell.angle_gamma   90.00
#
_symmetry.space_group_name_H-M   'P 1'
#
loop_
_entity.id
_entity.type
_entity.pdbx_description
1 polymer ?
#
loop_
_entity_poly.entity_id
_entity_poly.type
_entity_poly.pdbx_seq_one_letter_code
_entity_poly.pdbx_strand_id
1 'polypeptide(L)'
;MELSDANLQTLTEYLKKTLDPDPAIRRPGERNLCIICLLINTFKKKIDEPNKICEADRVAIKANIVHLMLSSPEQIQKQLSDAISIIGREDFPQKWPDLLTEMVNRFQSGDFHVINGVLRTAHSLFKRYRHEFKSNELWTEIKLVLDAFALPLTNLFKATIELCSTHANDASALRILFSSLILISKLFYSLNFQDLPEFFEDNMETWMNNFHTLLTLDNKLLQTDLVSNAIQFLASVCERPHYKNLFEDQNTLTSICEKVIVPNMEFRAADEEAFEDNSEEYIRRDLEGSDIDTRRRAACDLVRGLCKFFEGPVTGIFSGYVNSMLQEYAKNPSVNWKHKDAAIYLVTSLASKAQTQKHGITQANELVNLTEFFVNHILPDLKSANVNEFPVLKADGIKYIMIFRNQVPKEHLLVSIPLLINHLQAESIVVHTYAAHALERLFTMRGPNNATLFTAAEIAPFVEILLTNLFKALTLPGSSENEYIMKAIMRSFSLLQEAIIPYIPTLITQLTQKLLAVSKNPSKPHFNHYMFEAICLSIRITCKANPAAVVNFEEALFLVFTEILQNDVQEFIPYVFQVMSLLLETHKNDIPSSYMALFPHLLQPVLWERTGNIPALVRLLQAFLERGSNTIASAAADKIPGLLGVFQKLIASKANDHQGFYLLNSIIEHMPPESVDQYRKQIFILLFQRLQNSKTTKFIKSFLVFINLYCIKYGALALQEIFDGIQPKMFGMVLEKIIIPEIQKVSGNVEKKICAVGITKLLTECPPMMDTEYTKLWTPLLQSLIGLFELPEDDTIPDEEHFIDIEDTPGYQTAFSQLAFAGKKEHDPVGQMVNNPKIHLAQSLHKLSTACPGRVPSMVSTSLNAEALQYLQGYLQAASVTLL
;
A
#
# COMPACT_ATOMS: atom_id res chain seq x y z
N MET A 1 11.98 -26.00 33.18
CA MET A 1 10.77 -26.64 33.77
C MET A 1 10.74 -28.02 33.15
N GLU A 2 11.00 -29.09 33.93
CA GLU A 2 10.93 -30.46 33.42
C GLU A 2 9.49 -30.80 33.05
N LEU A 3 9.29 -31.34 31.86
CA LEU A 3 7.99 -31.81 31.36
C LEU A 3 7.69 -33.17 32.03
N SER A 4 7.20 -33.12 33.27
CA SER A 4 6.63 -34.29 33.96
C SER A 4 5.12 -34.38 33.67
N ASP A 5 4.53 -35.57 33.81
CA ASP A 5 3.07 -35.78 33.69
C ASP A 5 2.27 -34.80 34.57
N ALA A 6 2.81 -34.45 35.76
CA ALA A 6 2.21 -33.47 36.66
C ALA A 6 2.21 -32.07 36.07
N ASN A 7 3.25 -31.67 35.31
CA ASN A 7 3.34 -30.37 34.64
C ASN A 7 2.43 -30.31 33.40
N LEU A 8 2.22 -31.45 32.71
CA LEU A 8 1.24 -31.55 31.60
C LEU A 8 -0.20 -31.43 32.12
N GLN A 9 -0.52 -32.06 33.27
CA GLN A 9 -1.82 -31.89 33.91
C GLN A 9 -2.04 -30.46 34.36
N THR A 10 -1.04 -29.82 34.95
CA THR A 10 -1.08 -28.41 35.35
C THR A 10 -1.29 -27.49 34.15
N LEU A 11 -0.63 -27.77 33.03
CA LEU A 11 -0.80 -27.00 31.75
C LEU A 11 -2.23 -27.15 31.21
N THR A 12 -2.77 -28.38 31.25
CA THR A 12 -4.15 -28.66 30.84
C THR A 12 -5.18 -27.96 31.75
N GLU A 13 -4.91 -27.87 33.06
CA GLU A 13 -5.75 -27.09 33.99
C GLU A 13 -5.70 -25.58 33.71
N TYR A 14 -4.52 -25.01 33.43
CA TYR A 14 -4.40 -23.61 33.07
C TYR A 14 -5.14 -23.29 31.76
N LEU A 15 -5.03 -24.17 30.77
CA LEU A 15 -5.76 -24.06 29.51
C LEU A 15 -7.29 -24.12 29.73
N LYS A 16 -7.78 -25.01 30.62
CA LYS A 16 -9.21 -25.03 30.96
C LYS A 16 -9.66 -23.76 31.69
N LYS A 17 -8.81 -23.18 32.54
CA LYS A 17 -9.12 -21.93 33.26
C LYS A 17 -9.26 -20.71 32.31
N THR A 18 -8.64 -20.72 31.13
CA THR A 18 -8.83 -19.63 30.15
C THR A 18 -10.23 -19.59 29.55
N LEU A 19 -10.98 -20.65 29.64
CA LEU A 19 -12.36 -20.78 29.17
C LEU A 19 -13.41 -20.45 30.25
N ASP A 20 -12.97 -20.15 31.46
CA ASP A 20 -13.89 -19.86 32.57
C ASP A 20 -14.57 -18.50 32.37
N PRO A 21 -15.90 -18.38 32.48
CA PRO A 21 -16.62 -17.13 32.39
C PRO A 21 -16.23 -16.13 33.48
N ASP A 22 -15.73 -16.58 34.63
CA ASP A 22 -15.27 -15.70 35.72
C ASP A 22 -13.89 -15.08 35.40
N PRO A 23 -13.80 -13.75 35.28
CA PRO A 23 -12.53 -13.04 35.01
C PRO A 23 -11.45 -13.30 36.07
N ALA A 24 -11.82 -13.64 37.35
CA ALA A 24 -10.86 -13.90 38.39
C ALA A 24 -10.15 -15.24 38.20
N ILE A 25 -10.79 -16.19 37.52
CA ILE A 25 -10.24 -17.49 37.17
C ILE A 25 -9.58 -17.45 35.80
N ARG A 26 -10.21 -16.76 34.83
CA ARG A 26 -9.74 -16.64 33.45
C ARG A 26 -8.43 -15.87 33.30
N ARG A 27 -8.30 -14.68 33.90
CA ARG A 27 -7.11 -13.81 33.76
C ARG A 27 -5.78 -14.46 34.18
N PRO A 28 -5.70 -15.21 35.28
CA PRO A 28 -4.50 -16.01 35.59
C PRO A 28 -4.22 -17.11 34.55
N GLY A 29 -5.26 -17.76 34.01
CA GLY A 29 -5.14 -18.73 32.91
C GLY A 29 -4.54 -18.09 31.65
N GLU A 30 -5.07 -16.95 31.23
CA GLU A 30 -4.59 -16.18 30.07
C GLU A 30 -3.13 -15.71 30.21
N ARG A 31 -2.71 -15.28 31.44
CA ARG A 31 -1.30 -14.95 31.71
C ARG A 31 -0.36 -16.12 31.52
N ASN A 32 -0.79 -17.32 31.97
CA ASN A 32 0.02 -18.53 31.81
C ASN A 32 0.03 -19.02 30.35
N LEU A 33 -1.05 -18.80 29.60
CA LEU A 33 -1.08 -19.07 28.18
C LEU A 33 -0.14 -18.12 27.40
N CYS A 34 -0.03 -16.86 27.80
CA CYS A 34 0.98 -15.92 27.25
C CYS A 34 2.41 -16.44 27.44
N ILE A 35 2.70 -17.12 28.53
CA ILE A 35 4.02 -17.78 28.76
C ILE A 35 4.23 -18.91 27.76
N ILE A 36 3.20 -19.69 27.41
CA ILE A 36 3.26 -20.72 26.37
C ILE A 36 3.47 -20.11 24.98
N CYS A 37 2.76 -19.04 24.66
CA CYS A 37 2.98 -18.29 23.42
C CYS A 37 4.39 -17.68 23.35
N LEU A 38 4.94 -17.22 24.47
CA LEU A 38 6.33 -16.75 24.58
C LEU A 38 7.32 -17.92 24.40
N LEU A 39 7.05 -19.09 24.96
CA LEU A 39 7.85 -20.30 24.74
C LEU A 39 7.83 -20.73 23.27
N ILE A 40 6.66 -20.70 22.63
CA ILE A 40 6.51 -21.02 21.20
C ILE A 40 7.25 -20.00 20.32
N ASN A 41 7.18 -18.72 20.64
CA ASN A 41 7.96 -17.68 19.94
C ASN A 41 9.49 -17.83 20.14
N THR A 42 9.94 -18.50 21.19
CA THR A 42 11.36 -18.82 21.39
C THR A 42 11.86 -19.98 20.52
N PHE A 43 10.96 -20.74 19.87
CA PHE A 43 11.32 -21.68 18.80
C PHE A 43 11.73 -20.96 17.51
N LYS A 44 11.26 -19.72 17.27
CA LYS A 44 11.67 -18.93 16.11
C LYS A 44 13.15 -18.56 16.25
N LYS A 45 13.98 -19.11 15.38
CA LYS A 45 15.42 -18.79 15.31
C LYS A 45 15.59 -17.47 14.54
N LYS A 46 16.12 -16.44 15.20
CA LYS A 46 16.81 -15.35 14.48
C LYS A 46 18.20 -15.84 14.10
N ILE A 47 18.66 -15.47 12.90
CA ILE A 47 19.87 -16.00 12.24
C ILE A 47 21.12 -15.95 13.13
N ASP A 48 21.19 -15.10 14.15
CA ASP A 48 22.35 -14.85 15.02
C ASP A 48 22.11 -15.08 16.52
N GLU A 49 20.98 -15.69 16.94
CA GLU A 49 20.70 -15.93 18.37
C GLU A 49 20.83 -17.44 18.72
N PRO A 50 21.47 -17.81 19.84
CA PRO A 50 21.49 -19.21 20.31
C PRO A 50 20.08 -19.68 20.68
N ASN A 51 19.79 -20.98 20.46
CA ASN A 51 18.53 -21.58 20.84
C ASN A 51 18.26 -21.37 22.35
N LYS A 52 17.16 -20.72 22.68
CA LYS A 52 16.76 -20.43 24.06
C LYS A 52 16.17 -21.62 24.79
N ILE A 53 15.80 -22.68 24.04
CA ILE A 53 15.24 -23.93 24.55
C ILE A 53 16.24 -25.06 24.28
N CYS A 54 16.58 -25.86 25.28
CA CYS A 54 17.51 -26.94 25.09
C CYS A 54 16.89 -28.04 24.21
N GLU A 55 17.72 -28.85 23.55
CA GLU A 55 17.26 -29.87 22.59
C GLU A 55 16.41 -30.94 23.26
N ALA A 56 16.70 -31.31 24.52
CA ALA A 56 15.92 -32.27 25.29
C ALA A 56 14.49 -31.78 25.51
N ASP A 57 14.32 -30.48 25.85
CA ASP A 57 12.99 -29.88 26.03
C ASP A 57 12.24 -29.77 24.71
N ARG A 58 12.93 -29.49 23.60
CA ARG A 58 12.34 -29.46 22.25
C ARG A 58 11.77 -30.81 21.85
N VAL A 59 12.53 -31.88 22.09
CA VAL A 59 12.08 -33.29 21.86
C VAL A 59 10.88 -33.62 22.73
N ALA A 60 10.91 -33.29 24.05
CA ALA A 60 9.82 -33.53 24.95
C ALA A 60 8.53 -32.77 24.57
N ILE A 61 8.65 -31.53 24.15
CA ILE A 61 7.52 -30.71 23.64
C ILE A 61 6.90 -31.38 22.40
N LYS A 62 7.71 -31.74 21.40
CA LYS A 62 7.24 -32.38 20.16
C LYS A 62 6.54 -33.70 20.42
N ALA A 63 7.04 -34.54 21.34
CA ALA A 63 6.44 -35.83 21.71
C ALA A 63 5.06 -35.70 22.33
N ASN A 64 4.74 -34.58 23.00
CA ASN A 64 3.51 -34.43 23.76
C ASN A 64 2.48 -33.48 23.20
N ILE A 65 2.90 -32.48 22.40
CA ILE A 65 2.02 -31.38 21.99
C ILE A 65 0.88 -31.82 21.08
N VAL A 66 1.09 -32.82 20.21
CA VAL A 66 0.04 -33.37 19.34
C VAL A 66 -1.04 -34.07 20.16
N HIS A 67 -0.63 -34.90 21.13
CA HIS A 67 -1.58 -35.57 22.01
C HIS A 67 -2.37 -34.57 22.87
N LEU A 68 -1.70 -33.55 23.39
CA LEU A 68 -2.35 -32.47 24.17
C LEU A 68 -3.37 -31.71 23.30
N MET A 69 -3.02 -31.39 22.05
CA MET A 69 -3.92 -30.74 21.11
C MET A 69 -5.18 -31.57 20.87
N LEU A 70 -5.04 -32.88 20.62
CA LEU A 70 -6.16 -33.79 20.34
C LEU A 70 -7.09 -33.98 21.54
N SER A 71 -6.58 -33.92 22.76
CA SER A 71 -7.35 -34.08 24.01
C SER A 71 -7.97 -32.79 24.54
N SER A 72 -7.70 -31.63 23.87
CA SER A 72 -8.15 -30.31 24.31
C SER A 72 -9.51 -29.91 23.69
N PRO A 73 -10.31 -29.04 24.34
CA PRO A 73 -11.48 -28.42 23.73
C PRO A 73 -11.14 -27.65 22.48
N GLU A 74 -12.12 -27.44 21.55
CA GLU A 74 -11.90 -26.91 20.21
C GLU A 74 -11.15 -25.55 20.15
N GLN A 75 -11.45 -24.65 21.10
CA GLN A 75 -10.77 -23.33 21.13
C GLN A 75 -9.28 -23.44 21.45
N ILE A 76 -8.93 -24.34 22.38
CA ILE A 76 -7.54 -24.64 22.76
C ILE A 76 -6.85 -25.43 21.64
N GLN A 77 -7.57 -26.39 21.04
CA GLN A 77 -7.10 -27.18 19.91
C GLN A 77 -6.64 -26.26 18.74
N LYS A 78 -7.38 -25.16 18.44
CA LYS A 78 -6.97 -24.17 17.44
C LYS A 78 -5.60 -23.55 17.77
N GLN A 79 -5.40 -23.11 19.00
CA GLN A 79 -4.15 -22.47 19.42
C GLN A 79 -2.96 -23.46 19.44
N LEU A 80 -3.18 -24.68 19.88
CA LEU A 80 -2.14 -25.72 19.87
C LEU A 80 -1.80 -26.15 18.41
N SER A 81 -2.78 -26.18 17.51
CA SER A 81 -2.55 -26.42 16.09
C SER A 81 -1.64 -25.35 15.47
N ASP A 82 -1.85 -24.07 15.82
CA ASP A 82 -0.98 -22.99 15.37
C ASP A 82 0.42 -23.10 15.99
N ALA A 83 0.53 -23.52 17.25
CA ALA A 83 1.80 -23.80 17.90
C ALA A 83 2.58 -24.92 17.19
N ILE A 84 1.93 -26.02 16.86
CA ILE A 84 2.50 -27.16 16.11
C ILE A 84 2.95 -26.69 14.73
N SER A 85 2.17 -25.84 14.06
CA SER A 85 2.53 -25.25 12.77
C SER A 85 3.80 -24.38 12.85
N ILE A 86 3.97 -23.58 13.90
CA ILE A 86 5.17 -22.76 14.12
C ILE A 86 6.40 -23.65 14.35
N ILE A 87 6.30 -24.67 15.20
CA ILE A 87 7.38 -25.61 15.46
C ILE A 87 7.70 -26.40 14.19
N GLY A 88 6.68 -26.89 13.48
CA GLY A 88 6.83 -27.66 12.25
C GLY A 88 7.47 -26.87 11.13
N ARG A 89 7.25 -25.55 11.03
CA ARG A 89 7.93 -24.73 10.03
C ARG A 89 9.46 -24.77 10.13
N GLU A 90 9.99 -24.88 11.35
CA GLU A 90 11.43 -24.90 11.60
C GLU A 90 12.01 -26.34 11.65
N ASP A 91 11.22 -27.31 12.10
CA ASP A 91 11.71 -28.64 12.43
C ASP A 91 11.24 -29.74 11.45
N PHE A 92 10.12 -29.56 10.75
CA PHE A 92 9.60 -30.54 9.80
C PHE A 92 10.25 -30.34 8.41
N PRO A 93 10.58 -31.43 7.69
CA PRO A 93 10.49 -32.85 8.14
C PRO A 93 11.72 -33.39 8.89
N GLN A 94 12.91 -32.74 8.78
CA GLN A 94 14.20 -33.31 9.15
C GLN A 94 14.32 -33.58 10.66
N LYS A 95 13.77 -32.71 11.52
CA LYS A 95 13.88 -32.79 12.97
C LYS A 95 12.58 -33.29 13.64
N TRP A 96 11.54 -33.50 12.83
CA TRP A 96 10.25 -34.03 13.30
C TRP A 96 9.63 -34.95 12.23
N PRO A 97 10.27 -36.09 11.89
CA PRO A 97 9.83 -36.97 10.81
C PRO A 97 8.52 -37.71 11.15
N ASP A 98 8.28 -38.02 12.42
CA ASP A 98 7.14 -38.85 12.86
C ASP A 98 5.80 -38.09 12.83
N LEU A 99 5.82 -36.75 12.68
CA LEU A 99 4.61 -35.91 12.72
C LEU A 99 3.56 -36.34 11.68
N LEU A 100 3.98 -36.65 10.45
CA LEU A 100 3.04 -37.11 9.40
C LEU A 100 2.37 -38.41 9.73
N THR A 101 3.15 -39.41 10.16
CA THR A 101 2.66 -40.73 10.50
C THR A 101 1.70 -40.68 11.69
N GLU A 102 2.01 -39.86 12.69
CA GLU A 102 1.14 -39.63 13.83
C GLU A 102 -0.21 -39.03 13.43
N MET A 103 -0.20 -38.02 12.54
CA MET A 103 -1.41 -37.38 12.05
C MET A 103 -2.27 -38.34 11.19
N VAL A 104 -1.67 -39.04 10.23
CA VAL A 104 -2.38 -39.96 9.32
C VAL A 104 -3.05 -41.11 10.07
N ASN A 105 -2.38 -41.70 11.06
CA ASN A 105 -2.93 -42.77 11.88
C ASN A 105 -4.24 -42.37 12.61
N ARG A 106 -4.43 -41.09 12.88
CA ARG A 106 -5.64 -40.58 13.56
C ARG A 106 -6.85 -40.45 12.64
N PHE A 107 -6.69 -40.48 11.32
CA PHE A 107 -7.82 -40.45 10.37
C PHE A 107 -8.74 -41.66 10.49
N GLN A 108 -8.23 -42.78 10.99
CA GLN A 108 -8.99 -44.01 11.20
C GLN A 108 -9.67 -44.11 12.60
N SER A 109 -9.56 -43.09 13.43
CA SER A 109 -10.10 -43.10 14.80
C SER A 109 -11.64 -43.17 14.85
N GLY A 110 -12.34 -42.73 13.79
CA GLY A 110 -13.81 -42.59 13.78
C GLY A 110 -14.33 -41.42 14.63
N ASP A 111 -13.46 -40.74 15.39
CA ASP A 111 -13.79 -39.57 16.19
C ASP A 111 -13.50 -38.29 15.40
N PHE A 112 -14.55 -37.62 14.98
CA PHE A 112 -14.42 -36.40 14.17
C PHE A 112 -13.90 -35.19 14.98
N HIS A 113 -13.90 -35.20 16.30
CA HIS A 113 -13.18 -34.21 17.11
C HIS A 113 -11.67 -34.34 16.93
N VAL A 114 -11.16 -35.59 17.01
CA VAL A 114 -9.75 -35.91 16.74
C VAL A 114 -9.37 -35.66 15.30
N ILE A 115 -10.18 -36.14 14.34
CA ILE A 115 -9.96 -35.93 12.89
C ILE A 115 -9.88 -34.46 12.56
N ASN A 116 -10.80 -33.62 13.03
CA ASN A 116 -10.80 -32.18 12.79
C ASN A 116 -9.58 -31.48 13.43
N GLY A 117 -9.12 -31.92 14.59
CA GLY A 117 -7.89 -31.43 15.21
C GLY A 117 -6.66 -31.67 14.31
N VAL A 118 -6.53 -32.90 13.81
CA VAL A 118 -5.43 -33.26 12.88
C VAL A 118 -5.51 -32.52 11.58
N LEU A 119 -6.69 -32.44 10.95
CA LEU A 119 -6.88 -31.70 9.67
C LEU A 119 -6.56 -30.23 9.83
N ARG A 120 -6.95 -29.61 10.95
CA ARG A 120 -6.62 -28.22 11.26
C ARG A 120 -5.12 -28.00 11.42
N THR A 121 -4.45 -28.92 12.12
CA THR A 121 -3.00 -28.87 12.28
C THR A 121 -2.29 -29.04 10.95
N ALA A 122 -2.67 -30.00 10.14
CA ALA A 122 -2.15 -30.22 8.80
C ALA A 122 -2.35 -28.96 7.91
N HIS A 123 -3.55 -28.37 7.93
CA HIS A 123 -3.82 -27.15 7.19
C HIS A 123 -2.95 -25.97 7.68
N SER A 124 -2.83 -25.77 9.00
CA SER A 124 -1.98 -24.72 9.56
C SER A 124 -0.51 -24.89 9.16
N LEU A 125 -0.01 -26.11 9.09
CA LEU A 125 1.35 -26.44 8.71
C LEU A 125 1.58 -26.26 7.20
N PHE A 126 0.67 -26.76 6.34
CA PHE A 126 0.88 -26.83 4.89
C PHE A 126 0.33 -25.63 4.11
N LYS A 127 -0.49 -24.75 4.73
CA LYS A 127 -0.93 -23.50 4.07
C LYS A 127 0.25 -22.61 3.62
N ARG A 128 1.44 -22.74 4.22
CA ARG A 128 2.65 -22.01 3.84
C ARG A 128 3.11 -22.32 2.42
N TYR A 129 2.82 -23.52 1.88
CA TYR A 129 3.18 -23.89 0.52
C TYR A 129 2.62 -22.96 -0.55
N ARG A 130 1.57 -22.20 -0.24
CA ARG A 130 1.01 -21.16 -1.13
C ARG A 130 1.92 -19.94 -1.31
N HIS A 131 2.80 -19.69 -0.36
CA HIS A 131 3.57 -18.44 -0.28
C HIS A 131 5.09 -18.64 -0.29
N GLU A 132 5.56 -19.88 -0.25
CA GLU A 132 7.00 -20.17 -0.30
C GLU A 132 7.52 -20.16 -1.73
N PHE A 133 8.76 -19.71 -1.88
CA PHE A 133 9.44 -19.72 -3.17
C PHE A 133 9.70 -21.16 -3.65
N LYS A 134 9.52 -21.39 -4.95
CA LYS A 134 9.78 -22.69 -5.58
C LYS A 134 11.22 -23.11 -5.38
N SER A 135 11.45 -24.25 -4.78
CA SER A 135 12.77 -24.86 -4.56
C SER A 135 12.67 -26.38 -4.56
N ASN A 136 13.81 -27.05 -4.79
CA ASN A 136 13.87 -28.51 -4.76
C ASN A 136 13.59 -29.07 -3.37
N GLU A 137 13.96 -28.34 -2.33
CA GLU A 137 13.70 -28.70 -0.93
C GLU A 137 12.19 -28.67 -0.65
N LEU A 138 11.51 -27.62 -1.08
CA LEU A 138 10.05 -27.51 -0.95
C LEU A 138 9.33 -28.61 -1.72
N TRP A 139 9.75 -28.91 -2.94
CA TRP A 139 9.14 -29.97 -3.75
C TRP A 139 9.35 -31.35 -3.15
N THR A 140 10.55 -31.62 -2.58
CA THR A 140 10.81 -32.87 -1.86
C THR A 140 9.93 -33.01 -0.63
N GLU A 141 9.71 -31.91 0.10
CA GLU A 141 8.81 -31.89 1.26
C GLU A 141 7.34 -32.13 0.84
N ILE A 142 6.86 -31.43 -0.21
CA ILE A 142 5.51 -31.62 -0.74
C ILE A 142 5.30 -33.09 -1.17
N LYS A 143 6.27 -33.69 -1.85
CA LYS A 143 6.20 -35.09 -2.25
C LYS A 143 6.10 -36.02 -1.05
N LEU A 144 6.92 -35.83 -0.01
CA LEU A 144 6.86 -36.60 1.23
C LEU A 144 5.47 -36.49 1.90
N VAL A 145 4.89 -35.30 1.92
CA VAL A 145 3.54 -35.07 2.46
C VAL A 145 2.50 -35.80 1.62
N LEU A 146 2.57 -35.71 0.29
CA LEU A 146 1.62 -36.36 -0.61
C LEU A 146 1.69 -37.87 -0.51
N ASP A 147 2.90 -38.48 -0.49
CA ASP A 147 3.10 -39.92 -0.32
C ASP A 147 2.45 -40.43 0.95
N ALA A 148 2.41 -39.62 2.00
CA ALA A 148 1.78 -40.01 3.28
C ALA A 148 0.27 -39.67 3.34
N PHE A 149 -0.17 -38.53 2.82
CA PHE A 149 -1.50 -37.96 3.02
C PHE A 149 -2.49 -38.24 1.89
N ALA A 150 -2.05 -38.35 0.61
CA ALA A 150 -2.95 -38.33 -0.55
C ALA A 150 -4.03 -39.40 -0.46
N LEU A 151 -3.66 -40.69 -0.29
CA LEU A 151 -4.60 -41.77 -0.27
C LEU A 151 -5.48 -41.78 1.03
N PRO A 152 -4.92 -41.63 2.25
CA PRO A 152 -5.72 -41.55 3.46
C PRO A 152 -6.70 -40.38 3.47
N LEU A 153 -6.28 -39.20 2.95
CA LEU A 153 -7.11 -38.02 2.87
C LEU A 153 -8.24 -38.19 1.85
N THR A 154 -7.96 -38.82 0.71
CA THR A 154 -8.97 -39.13 -0.33
C THR A 154 -10.04 -40.09 0.21
N ASN A 155 -9.63 -41.11 0.93
CA ASN A 155 -10.55 -42.07 1.54
C ASN A 155 -11.41 -41.41 2.62
N LEU A 156 -10.80 -40.57 3.47
CA LEU A 156 -11.51 -39.80 4.49
C LEU A 156 -12.52 -38.84 3.84
N PHE A 157 -12.13 -38.17 2.75
CA PHE A 157 -13.02 -37.26 2.00
C PHE A 157 -14.26 -37.97 1.49
N LYS A 158 -14.09 -39.12 0.79
CA LYS A 158 -15.19 -39.94 0.28
C LYS A 158 -16.11 -40.42 1.40
N ALA A 159 -15.54 -40.99 2.46
CA ALA A 159 -16.31 -41.48 3.60
C ALA A 159 -17.11 -40.37 4.30
N THR A 160 -16.51 -39.14 4.40
CA THR A 160 -17.19 -38.02 5.04
C THR A 160 -18.35 -37.51 4.19
N ILE A 161 -18.24 -37.50 2.83
CA ILE A 161 -19.35 -37.19 1.92
C ILE A 161 -20.49 -38.20 2.09
N GLU A 162 -20.21 -39.48 2.14
CA GLU A 162 -21.20 -40.52 2.37
C GLU A 162 -21.91 -40.38 3.72
N LEU A 163 -21.17 -40.02 4.78
CA LEU A 163 -21.75 -39.74 6.11
C LEU A 163 -22.66 -38.52 6.11
N CYS A 164 -22.37 -37.48 5.34
CA CYS A 164 -23.27 -36.33 5.19
C CYS A 164 -24.63 -36.73 4.63
N SER A 165 -24.67 -37.66 3.68
CA SER A 165 -25.91 -38.17 3.10
C SER A 165 -26.72 -39.01 4.12
N THR A 166 -26.05 -39.81 4.95
CA THR A 166 -26.71 -40.62 5.97
C THR A 166 -27.21 -39.81 7.18
N HIS A 167 -26.60 -38.65 7.48
CA HIS A 167 -26.95 -37.77 8.59
C HIS A 167 -27.65 -36.46 8.11
N ALA A 168 -28.28 -36.47 6.95
CA ALA A 168 -28.89 -35.29 6.31
C ALA A 168 -29.91 -34.55 7.22
N ASN A 169 -30.52 -35.22 8.19
CA ASN A 169 -31.46 -34.62 9.12
C ASN A 169 -30.86 -34.24 10.49
N ASP A 170 -29.58 -34.46 10.71
CA ASP A 170 -28.87 -34.11 11.96
C ASP A 170 -27.96 -32.89 11.73
N ALA A 171 -28.47 -31.71 12.05
CA ALA A 171 -27.73 -30.46 11.90
C ALA A 171 -26.44 -30.39 12.74
N SER A 172 -26.38 -31.10 13.89
CA SER A 172 -25.18 -31.12 14.76
C SER A 172 -24.08 -31.97 14.12
N ALA A 173 -24.44 -33.18 13.65
CA ALA A 173 -23.53 -34.07 12.95
C ALA A 173 -23.02 -33.41 11.64
N LEU A 174 -23.92 -32.82 10.83
CA LEU A 174 -23.55 -32.14 9.60
C LEU A 174 -22.56 -31.00 9.84
N ARG A 175 -22.72 -30.20 10.91
CA ARG A 175 -21.78 -29.13 11.24
C ARG A 175 -20.35 -29.64 11.44
N ILE A 176 -20.19 -30.74 12.12
CA ILE A 176 -18.90 -31.39 12.41
C ILE A 176 -18.30 -31.95 11.11
N LEU A 177 -19.10 -32.67 10.30
CA LEU A 177 -18.68 -33.24 9.02
C LEU A 177 -18.29 -32.16 8.01
N PHE A 178 -19.06 -31.07 7.91
CA PHE A 178 -18.72 -29.94 7.04
C PHE A 178 -17.41 -29.26 7.44
N SER A 179 -17.12 -29.16 8.75
CA SER A 179 -15.82 -28.67 9.23
C SER A 179 -14.67 -29.54 8.68
N SER A 180 -14.84 -30.87 8.68
CA SER A 180 -13.85 -31.79 8.09
C SER A 180 -13.68 -31.57 6.58
N LEU A 181 -14.79 -31.47 5.84
CA LEU A 181 -14.76 -31.26 4.39
C LEU A 181 -14.15 -29.92 3.99
N ILE A 182 -14.37 -28.85 4.77
CA ILE A 182 -13.72 -27.53 4.58
C ILE A 182 -12.21 -27.66 4.75
N LEU A 183 -11.75 -28.31 5.80
CA LEU A 183 -10.33 -28.50 6.07
C LEU A 183 -9.64 -29.36 5.02
N ILE A 184 -10.31 -30.45 4.57
CA ILE A 184 -9.82 -31.29 3.49
C ILE A 184 -9.71 -30.51 2.19
N SER A 185 -10.74 -29.71 1.83
CA SER A 185 -10.71 -28.86 0.63
C SER A 185 -9.55 -27.86 0.67
N LYS A 186 -9.33 -27.23 1.83
CA LYS A 186 -8.21 -26.29 2.04
C LYS A 186 -6.85 -26.99 1.96
N LEU A 187 -6.75 -28.23 2.41
CA LEU A 187 -5.52 -29.02 2.30
C LEU A 187 -5.21 -29.36 0.84
N PHE A 188 -6.19 -29.90 0.09
CA PHE A 188 -6.00 -30.19 -1.34
C PHE A 188 -5.61 -28.93 -2.13
N TYR A 189 -6.25 -27.80 -1.86
CA TYR A 189 -5.89 -26.52 -2.48
C TYR A 189 -4.45 -26.12 -2.15
N SER A 190 -4.04 -26.25 -0.89
CA SER A 190 -2.67 -25.85 -0.46
C SER A 190 -1.59 -26.75 -1.06
N LEU A 191 -1.82 -28.06 -1.08
CA LEU A 191 -0.90 -29.05 -1.64
C LEU A 191 -0.75 -28.89 -3.16
N ASN A 192 -1.86 -28.63 -3.86
CA ASN A 192 -1.86 -28.45 -5.30
C ASN A 192 -1.38 -27.06 -5.78
N PHE A 193 -1.13 -26.11 -4.88
CA PHE A 193 -0.87 -24.71 -5.24
C PHE A 193 0.43 -24.52 -6.07
N GLN A 194 1.48 -25.31 -5.76
CA GLN A 194 2.81 -25.15 -6.40
C GLN A 194 2.91 -25.66 -7.84
N ASP A 195 1.84 -26.23 -8.39
CA ASP A 195 1.77 -26.70 -9.78
C ASP A 195 2.84 -27.76 -10.12
N LEU A 196 2.75 -28.90 -9.46
CA LEU A 196 3.65 -30.05 -9.63
C LEU A 196 2.84 -31.26 -10.16
N PRO A 197 2.49 -31.28 -11.48
CA PRO A 197 1.56 -32.28 -12.04
C PRO A 197 2.02 -33.72 -11.80
N GLU A 198 3.31 -34.02 -11.91
CA GLU A 198 3.87 -35.35 -11.72
C GLU A 198 3.57 -35.96 -10.34
N PHE A 199 3.21 -35.16 -9.36
CA PHE A 199 2.88 -35.65 -8.02
C PHE A 199 1.39 -35.89 -7.83
N PHE A 200 0.55 -35.38 -8.74
CA PHE A 200 -0.90 -35.35 -8.61
C PHE A 200 -1.64 -36.13 -9.71
N GLU A 201 -0.99 -36.54 -10.82
CA GLU A 201 -1.63 -37.16 -11.99
C GLU A 201 -2.51 -38.35 -11.59
N ASP A 202 -1.99 -39.25 -10.76
CA ASP A 202 -2.68 -40.50 -10.38
C ASP A 202 -3.95 -40.27 -9.54
N ASN A 203 -4.07 -39.13 -8.85
CA ASN A 203 -5.16 -38.88 -7.91
C ASN A 203 -6.12 -37.78 -8.36
N MET A 204 -5.75 -36.94 -9.33
CA MET A 204 -6.50 -35.73 -9.66
C MET A 204 -7.90 -36.02 -10.17
N GLU A 205 -8.06 -37.01 -11.03
CA GLU A 205 -9.38 -37.40 -11.53
C GLU A 205 -10.30 -37.85 -10.39
N THR A 206 -9.80 -38.65 -9.45
CA THR A 206 -10.55 -39.09 -8.28
C THR A 206 -10.96 -37.91 -7.40
N TRP A 207 -10.05 -36.95 -7.19
CA TRP A 207 -10.34 -35.74 -6.41
C TRP A 207 -11.41 -34.88 -7.11
N MET A 208 -11.29 -34.68 -8.39
CA MET A 208 -12.27 -33.95 -9.19
C MET A 208 -13.68 -34.58 -9.09
N ASN A 209 -13.78 -35.90 -9.22
CA ASN A 209 -15.05 -36.62 -9.08
C ASN A 209 -15.65 -36.50 -7.69
N ASN A 210 -14.83 -36.54 -6.65
CA ASN A 210 -15.28 -36.35 -5.26
C ASN A 210 -15.78 -34.92 -5.02
N PHE A 211 -15.07 -33.90 -5.52
CA PHE A 211 -15.51 -32.51 -5.43
C PHE A 211 -16.79 -32.24 -6.22
N HIS A 212 -16.92 -32.81 -7.41
CA HIS A 212 -18.15 -32.73 -8.18
C HIS A 212 -19.34 -33.40 -7.45
N THR A 213 -19.12 -34.56 -6.86
CA THR A 213 -20.13 -35.25 -6.05
C THR A 213 -20.55 -34.40 -4.85
N LEU A 214 -19.59 -33.83 -4.13
CA LEU A 214 -19.86 -32.94 -3.01
C LEU A 214 -20.71 -31.72 -3.43
N LEU A 215 -20.34 -31.04 -4.52
CA LEU A 215 -21.00 -29.83 -4.98
C LEU A 215 -22.38 -30.08 -5.64
N THR A 216 -22.69 -31.32 -5.99
CA THR A 216 -23.99 -31.74 -6.51
C THR A 216 -24.93 -32.32 -5.44
N LEU A 217 -24.51 -32.41 -4.17
CA LEU A 217 -25.40 -32.69 -3.06
C LEU A 217 -26.48 -31.60 -2.92
N ASP A 218 -27.55 -31.88 -2.17
CA ASP A 218 -28.64 -30.93 -1.96
C ASP A 218 -28.09 -29.58 -1.44
N ASN A 219 -28.18 -28.58 -2.30
CA ASN A 219 -27.57 -27.27 -2.12
C ASN A 219 -28.10 -26.47 -0.90
N LYS A 220 -29.25 -26.87 -0.36
CA LYS A 220 -29.86 -26.26 0.83
C LYS A 220 -29.14 -26.65 2.13
N LEU A 221 -28.44 -27.78 2.13
CA LEU A 221 -27.73 -28.28 3.30
C LEU A 221 -26.29 -27.75 3.38
N LEU A 222 -25.67 -27.40 2.25
CA LEU A 222 -24.25 -27.07 2.19
C LEU A 222 -23.97 -25.65 2.71
N GLN A 223 -23.00 -25.55 3.62
CA GLN A 223 -22.52 -24.24 4.14
C GLN A 223 -21.73 -23.45 3.08
N THR A 224 -21.81 -22.13 3.15
CA THR A 224 -21.11 -21.21 2.20
C THR A 224 -19.62 -21.49 2.13
N ASP A 225 -18.95 -21.60 3.27
CA ASP A 225 -17.50 -21.82 3.32
C ASP A 225 -17.08 -23.15 2.68
N LEU A 226 -17.89 -24.20 2.82
CA LEU A 226 -17.61 -25.50 2.20
C LEU A 226 -17.67 -25.37 0.67
N VAL A 227 -18.74 -24.79 0.17
CA VAL A 227 -18.96 -24.66 -1.28
C VAL A 227 -17.90 -23.76 -1.91
N SER A 228 -17.60 -22.61 -1.29
CA SER A 228 -16.59 -21.69 -1.82
C SER A 228 -15.21 -22.35 -1.89
N ASN A 229 -14.76 -23.03 -0.82
CA ASN A 229 -13.47 -23.72 -0.81
C ASN A 229 -13.42 -24.90 -1.82
N ALA A 230 -14.51 -25.63 -2.00
CA ALA A 230 -14.60 -26.70 -2.99
C ALA A 230 -14.51 -26.16 -4.43
N ILE A 231 -15.24 -25.09 -4.74
CA ILE A 231 -15.19 -24.45 -6.05
C ILE A 231 -13.82 -23.84 -6.33
N GLN A 232 -13.17 -23.23 -5.32
CA GLN A 232 -11.80 -22.71 -5.46
C GLN A 232 -10.79 -23.78 -5.83
N PHE A 233 -10.91 -24.97 -5.25
CA PHE A 233 -10.08 -26.10 -5.68
C PHE A 233 -10.31 -26.41 -7.17
N LEU A 234 -11.57 -26.55 -7.61
CA LEU A 234 -11.88 -26.77 -9.02
C LEU A 234 -11.33 -25.68 -9.92
N ALA A 235 -11.48 -24.42 -9.54
CA ALA A 235 -10.93 -23.29 -10.27
C ALA A 235 -9.41 -23.39 -10.40
N SER A 236 -8.71 -23.76 -9.32
CA SER A 236 -7.26 -23.93 -9.34
C SER A 236 -6.76 -25.05 -10.26
N VAL A 237 -7.57 -26.08 -10.48
CA VAL A 237 -7.26 -27.20 -11.39
C VAL A 237 -7.54 -26.82 -12.85
N CYS A 238 -8.71 -26.21 -13.13
CA CYS A 238 -9.11 -25.87 -14.51
C CYS A 238 -8.23 -24.77 -15.14
N GLU A 239 -7.52 -23.97 -14.36
CA GLU A 239 -6.58 -22.96 -14.88
C GLU A 239 -5.27 -23.54 -15.43
N ARG A 240 -5.01 -24.85 -15.23
CA ARG A 240 -3.73 -25.50 -15.56
C ARG A 240 -3.78 -26.29 -16.85
N PRO A 241 -2.80 -26.09 -17.76
CA PRO A 241 -2.82 -26.72 -19.08
C PRO A 241 -2.81 -28.25 -19.04
N HIS A 242 -2.07 -28.86 -18.10
CA HIS A 242 -1.92 -30.32 -18.02
C HIS A 242 -3.15 -31.06 -17.49
N TYR A 243 -4.10 -30.37 -16.84
CA TYR A 243 -5.38 -30.95 -16.42
C TYR A 243 -6.53 -30.62 -17.36
N LYS A 244 -6.26 -30.00 -18.51
CA LYS A 244 -7.25 -29.58 -19.48
C LYS A 244 -8.15 -30.74 -19.91
N ASN A 245 -7.59 -31.95 -20.12
CA ASN A 245 -8.27 -33.15 -20.52
C ASN A 245 -9.44 -33.57 -19.60
N LEU A 246 -9.37 -33.22 -18.29
CA LEU A 246 -10.43 -33.52 -17.33
C LEU A 246 -11.72 -32.71 -17.57
N PHE A 247 -11.67 -31.65 -18.37
CA PHE A 247 -12.78 -30.74 -18.69
C PHE A 247 -13.16 -30.75 -20.16
N GLU A 248 -12.49 -31.51 -21.05
CA GLU A 248 -12.73 -31.50 -22.49
C GLU A 248 -14.08 -32.18 -22.89
N ASP A 249 -14.58 -33.11 -22.06
CA ASP A 249 -15.88 -33.74 -22.32
C ASP A 249 -17.01 -32.70 -22.17
N GLN A 250 -17.82 -32.58 -23.23
CA GLN A 250 -18.90 -31.60 -23.30
C GLN A 250 -19.96 -31.81 -22.21
N ASN A 251 -20.21 -33.04 -21.80
CA ASN A 251 -21.19 -33.33 -20.75
C ASN A 251 -20.63 -32.91 -19.37
N THR A 252 -19.36 -33.18 -19.13
CA THR A 252 -18.66 -32.76 -17.92
C THR A 252 -18.68 -31.23 -17.83
N LEU A 253 -18.30 -30.53 -18.89
CA LEU A 253 -18.30 -29.09 -18.96
C LEU A 253 -19.69 -28.48 -18.70
N THR A 254 -20.71 -29.03 -19.37
CA THR A 254 -22.12 -28.62 -19.21
C THR A 254 -22.59 -28.88 -17.78
N SER A 255 -22.28 -30.04 -17.19
CA SER A 255 -22.63 -30.38 -15.83
C SER A 255 -22.01 -29.42 -14.79
N ILE A 256 -20.75 -29.04 -14.97
CA ILE A 256 -20.10 -28.05 -14.09
C ILE A 256 -20.79 -26.68 -14.24
N CYS A 257 -21.06 -26.23 -15.46
CA CYS A 257 -21.75 -24.96 -15.69
C CYS A 257 -23.14 -24.94 -15.05
N GLU A 258 -23.94 -25.97 -15.29
CA GLU A 258 -25.35 -26.06 -14.89
C GLU A 258 -25.52 -26.35 -13.40
N LYS A 259 -24.76 -27.32 -12.84
CA LYS A 259 -24.99 -27.82 -11.49
C LYS A 259 -24.10 -27.17 -10.43
N VAL A 260 -22.95 -26.63 -10.85
CA VAL A 260 -22.02 -26.02 -9.90
C VAL A 260 -22.02 -24.49 -10.02
N ILE A 261 -21.88 -23.95 -11.24
CA ILE A 261 -21.69 -22.48 -11.40
C ILE A 261 -23.02 -21.75 -11.25
N VAL A 262 -24.04 -22.07 -12.07
CA VAL A 262 -25.31 -21.35 -12.08
C VAL A 262 -25.98 -21.27 -10.70
N PRO A 263 -26.12 -22.37 -9.91
CA PRO A 263 -26.74 -22.29 -8.57
C PRO A 263 -25.95 -21.48 -7.55
N ASN A 264 -24.66 -21.25 -7.78
CA ASN A 264 -23.80 -20.47 -6.90
C ASN A 264 -23.62 -19.01 -7.35
N MET A 265 -24.22 -18.63 -8.49
CA MET A 265 -24.38 -17.24 -8.94
C MET A 265 -25.61 -16.55 -8.32
N GLU A 266 -26.59 -17.29 -7.81
CA GLU A 266 -27.83 -16.76 -7.25
C GLU A 266 -27.60 -15.88 -6.03
N PHE A 267 -28.35 -14.77 -5.96
CA PHE A 267 -28.40 -13.88 -4.78
C PHE A 267 -29.25 -14.52 -3.69
N ARG A 268 -28.61 -14.88 -2.58
CA ARG A 268 -29.21 -15.65 -1.50
C ARG A 268 -29.66 -14.74 -0.33
N ALA A 269 -30.42 -15.31 0.60
CA ALA A 269 -30.86 -14.59 1.80
C ALA A 269 -29.67 -14.04 2.64
N ALA A 270 -28.57 -14.77 2.73
CA ALA A 270 -27.37 -14.30 3.42
C ALA A 270 -26.68 -13.11 2.70
N ASP A 271 -26.76 -13.06 1.38
CA ASP A 271 -26.26 -11.92 0.59
C ASP A 271 -27.16 -10.71 0.78
N GLU A 272 -28.48 -10.93 0.86
CA GLU A 272 -29.50 -9.92 1.11
C GLU A 272 -29.33 -9.29 2.52
N GLU A 273 -29.15 -10.12 3.55
CA GLU A 273 -28.84 -9.71 4.92
C GLU A 273 -27.52 -8.91 4.96
N ALA A 274 -26.46 -9.36 4.28
CA ALA A 274 -25.21 -8.62 4.21
C ALA A 274 -25.37 -7.28 3.49
N PHE A 275 -26.13 -7.22 2.42
CA PHE A 275 -26.38 -6.01 1.63
C PHE A 275 -27.17 -4.96 2.43
N GLU A 276 -28.17 -5.37 3.21
CA GLU A 276 -29.06 -4.50 3.97
C GLU A 276 -28.50 -4.15 5.36
N ASP A 277 -28.11 -5.15 6.13
CA ASP A 277 -27.76 -5.02 7.56
C ASP A 277 -26.26 -4.81 7.81
N ASN A 278 -25.38 -5.26 6.90
CA ASN A 278 -23.93 -5.15 7.03
C ASN A 278 -23.27 -4.58 5.77
N SER A 279 -23.82 -3.46 5.30
CA SER A 279 -23.47 -2.83 4.02
C SER A 279 -22.00 -2.47 3.91
N GLU A 280 -21.34 -2.02 5.00
CA GLU A 280 -19.90 -1.69 4.99
C GLU A 280 -19.05 -2.92 4.67
N GLU A 281 -19.36 -4.06 5.28
CA GLU A 281 -18.65 -5.30 5.00
C GLU A 281 -18.96 -5.82 3.60
N TYR A 282 -20.21 -5.72 3.14
CA TYR A 282 -20.59 -6.06 1.78
C TYR A 282 -19.79 -5.27 0.75
N ILE A 283 -19.73 -3.93 0.90
CA ILE A 283 -18.97 -3.03 0.03
C ILE A 283 -17.48 -3.42 -0.01
N ARG A 284 -16.88 -3.60 1.18
CA ARG A 284 -15.47 -3.95 1.29
C ARG A 284 -15.14 -5.29 0.62
N ARG A 285 -15.97 -6.31 0.84
CA ARG A 285 -15.81 -7.61 0.19
C ARG A 285 -15.91 -7.52 -1.33
N ASP A 286 -16.90 -6.78 -1.81
CA ASP A 286 -17.24 -6.73 -3.22
C ASP A 286 -16.33 -5.82 -4.05
N LEU A 287 -15.92 -4.66 -3.51
CA LEU A 287 -15.05 -3.70 -4.19
C LEU A 287 -13.56 -3.99 -4.00
N GLU A 288 -13.13 -4.32 -2.79
CA GLU A 288 -11.71 -4.50 -2.46
C GLU A 288 -11.24 -5.94 -2.67
N GLY A 289 -12.18 -6.88 -2.84
CA GLY A 289 -11.84 -8.28 -3.00
C GLY A 289 -11.17 -8.86 -1.75
N SER A 290 -11.51 -8.32 -0.57
CA SER A 290 -10.95 -8.79 0.69
C SER A 290 -11.27 -10.28 0.94
N ASP A 291 -10.39 -10.96 1.63
CA ASP A 291 -10.16 -12.38 1.85
C ASP A 291 -11.36 -13.30 2.17
N ILE A 292 -12.59 -12.88 1.94
CA ILE A 292 -13.76 -13.69 2.24
C ILE A 292 -14.30 -14.30 0.97
N ASP A 293 -14.12 -15.61 0.92
CA ASP A 293 -14.55 -16.48 -0.15
C ASP A 293 -16.08 -16.66 -0.13
N THR A 294 -16.76 -15.84 -0.93
CA THR A 294 -18.19 -16.03 -1.16
C THR A 294 -18.40 -17.10 -2.25
N ARG A 295 -19.56 -17.78 -2.24
CA ARG A 295 -19.93 -18.75 -3.31
C ARG A 295 -19.91 -18.08 -4.68
N ARG A 296 -20.45 -16.85 -4.78
CA ARG A 296 -20.51 -16.08 -6.03
C ARG A 296 -19.11 -15.78 -6.57
N ARG A 297 -18.19 -15.34 -5.72
CA ARG A 297 -16.80 -15.08 -6.13
C ARG A 297 -16.12 -16.34 -6.62
N ALA A 298 -16.23 -17.45 -5.86
CA ALA A 298 -15.66 -18.72 -6.26
C ALA A 298 -16.23 -19.21 -7.60
N ALA A 299 -17.54 -19.06 -7.81
CA ALA A 299 -18.18 -19.40 -9.09
C ALA A 299 -17.66 -18.51 -10.24
N CYS A 300 -17.49 -17.18 -10.00
CA CYS A 300 -16.89 -16.27 -10.98
C CYS A 300 -15.44 -16.67 -11.33
N ASP A 301 -14.65 -17.07 -10.33
CA ASP A 301 -13.27 -17.51 -10.53
C ASP A 301 -13.23 -18.82 -11.34
N LEU A 302 -14.16 -19.74 -11.10
CA LEU A 302 -14.29 -20.98 -11.88
C LEU A 302 -14.67 -20.68 -13.33
N VAL A 303 -15.61 -19.74 -13.59
CA VAL A 303 -15.94 -19.31 -14.96
C VAL A 303 -14.69 -18.79 -15.67
N ARG A 304 -13.93 -17.91 -15.02
CA ARG A 304 -12.70 -17.35 -15.60
C ARG A 304 -11.65 -18.43 -15.87
N GLY A 305 -11.48 -19.38 -14.94
CA GLY A 305 -10.58 -20.51 -15.12
C GLY A 305 -10.96 -21.38 -16.32
N LEU A 306 -12.24 -21.74 -16.46
CA LEU A 306 -12.74 -22.51 -17.61
C LEU A 306 -12.59 -21.76 -18.94
N CYS A 307 -12.85 -20.45 -18.95
CA CYS A 307 -12.70 -19.61 -20.15
C CYS A 307 -11.25 -19.54 -20.66
N LYS A 308 -10.26 -19.84 -19.82
CA LYS A 308 -8.86 -19.86 -20.23
C LYS A 308 -8.58 -20.87 -21.36
N PHE A 309 -9.26 -22.01 -21.35
CA PHE A 309 -9.10 -23.09 -22.36
C PHE A 309 -10.37 -23.41 -23.14
N PHE A 310 -11.54 -23.10 -22.62
CA PHE A 310 -12.84 -23.48 -23.17
C PHE A 310 -13.76 -22.28 -23.43
N GLU A 311 -13.21 -21.12 -23.78
CA GLU A 311 -13.92 -19.85 -23.91
C GLU A 311 -15.15 -19.94 -24.80
N GLY A 312 -15.04 -20.53 -26.01
CA GLY A 312 -16.15 -20.68 -26.96
C GLY A 312 -17.30 -21.54 -26.41
N PRO A 313 -17.05 -22.81 -26.02
CA PRO A 313 -18.06 -23.67 -25.42
C PRO A 313 -18.73 -23.09 -24.18
N VAL A 314 -17.95 -22.54 -23.24
CA VAL A 314 -18.47 -21.95 -21.98
C VAL A 314 -19.33 -20.72 -22.30
N THR A 315 -18.90 -19.86 -23.20
CA THR A 315 -19.66 -18.66 -23.60
C THR A 315 -20.98 -19.09 -24.28
N GLY A 316 -20.98 -20.14 -25.12
CA GLY A 316 -22.18 -20.66 -25.72
C GLY A 316 -23.20 -21.20 -24.71
N ILE A 317 -22.75 -21.99 -23.72
CA ILE A 317 -23.60 -22.52 -22.65
C ILE A 317 -24.21 -21.35 -21.83
N PHE A 318 -23.38 -20.43 -21.35
CA PHE A 318 -23.86 -19.36 -20.49
C PHE A 318 -24.69 -18.29 -21.22
N SER A 319 -24.48 -18.06 -22.52
CA SER A 319 -25.36 -17.21 -23.31
C SER A 319 -26.80 -17.72 -23.32
N GLY A 320 -27.00 -19.06 -23.38
CA GLY A 320 -28.32 -19.66 -23.22
C GLY A 320 -28.94 -19.37 -21.84
N TYR A 321 -28.18 -19.56 -20.77
CA TYR A 321 -28.65 -19.28 -19.41
C TYR A 321 -28.95 -17.80 -19.19
N VAL A 322 -28.08 -16.90 -19.62
CA VAL A 322 -28.28 -15.43 -19.50
C VAL A 322 -29.58 -15.02 -20.22
N ASN A 323 -29.80 -15.49 -21.44
CA ASN A 323 -31.04 -15.20 -22.18
C ASN A 323 -32.28 -15.72 -21.44
N SER A 324 -32.26 -16.96 -20.93
CA SER A 324 -33.34 -17.52 -20.14
C SER A 324 -33.63 -16.72 -18.89
N MET A 325 -32.57 -16.33 -18.12
CA MET A 325 -32.71 -15.51 -16.89
C MET A 325 -33.32 -14.14 -17.20
N LEU A 326 -32.87 -13.48 -18.26
CA LEU A 326 -33.42 -12.19 -18.67
C LEU A 326 -34.88 -12.28 -19.13
N GLN A 327 -35.27 -13.38 -19.78
CA GLN A 327 -36.66 -13.67 -20.14
C GLN A 327 -37.53 -13.90 -18.88
N GLU A 328 -37.04 -14.64 -17.90
CA GLU A 328 -37.74 -14.82 -16.62
C GLU A 328 -37.91 -13.49 -15.86
N TYR A 329 -36.88 -12.66 -15.82
CA TYR A 329 -36.95 -11.31 -15.27
C TYR A 329 -38.04 -10.48 -15.98
N ALA A 330 -38.10 -10.51 -17.32
CA ALA A 330 -39.06 -9.72 -18.10
C ALA A 330 -40.52 -10.11 -17.84
N LYS A 331 -40.80 -11.36 -17.41
CA LYS A 331 -42.18 -11.80 -17.08
C LYS A 331 -42.73 -11.08 -15.84
N ASN A 332 -41.93 -10.91 -14.82
CA ASN A 332 -42.31 -10.21 -13.57
C ASN A 332 -41.06 -9.65 -12.87
N PRO A 333 -40.63 -8.42 -13.22
CA PRO A 333 -39.41 -7.82 -12.65
C PRO A 333 -39.40 -7.75 -11.13
N SER A 334 -40.56 -7.47 -10.51
CA SER A 334 -40.63 -7.30 -9.04
C SER A 334 -40.37 -8.60 -8.25
N VAL A 335 -40.66 -9.76 -8.84
CA VAL A 335 -40.43 -11.06 -8.23
C VAL A 335 -39.13 -11.69 -8.71
N ASN A 336 -38.81 -11.51 -9.99
CA ASN A 336 -37.74 -12.22 -10.69
C ASN A 336 -36.42 -11.41 -10.81
N TRP A 337 -36.26 -10.33 -10.05
CA TRP A 337 -35.07 -9.49 -10.12
C TRP A 337 -33.75 -10.25 -9.87
N LYS A 338 -33.78 -11.31 -9.05
CA LYS A 338 -32.60 -12.16 -8.77
C LYS A 338 -32.09 -12.90 -10.01
N HIS A 339 -32.94 -13.18 -11.01
CA HIS A 339 -32.49 -13.74 -12.27
C HIS A 339 -31.65 -12.74 -13.07
N LYS A 340 -32.04 -11.45 -13.08
CA LYS A 340 -31.27 -10.43 -13.77
C LYS A 340 -29.93 -10.16 -13.06
N ASP A 341 -29.91 -10.13 -11.74
CA ASP A 341 -28.68 -10.05 -10.94
C ASP A 341 -27.71 -11.18 -11.29
N ALA A 342 -28.16 -12.44 -11.29
CA ALA A 342 -27.35 -13.60 -11.69
C ALA A 342 -26.86 -13.49 -13.14
N ALA A 343 -27.69 -13.02 -14.07
CA ALA A 343 -27.30 -12.80 -15.47
C ALA A 343 -26.19 -11.76 -15.60
N ILE A 344 -26.26 -10.64 -14.86
CA ILE A 344 -25.23 -9.58 -14.86
C ILE A 344 -23.90 -10.16 -14.33
N TYR A 345 -23.93 -10.94 -13.25
CA TYR A 345 -22.73 -11.59 -12.70
C TYR A 345 -22.13 -12.62 -13.66
N LEU A 346 -22.94 -13.43 -14.35
CA LEU A 346 -22.46 -14.36 -15.37
C LEU A 346 -21.78 -13.63 -16.52
N VAL A 347 -22.41 -12.59 -17.08
CA VAL A 347 -21.83 -11.78 -18.17
C VAL A 347 -20.51 -11.15 -17.72
N THR A 348 -20.47 -10.58 -16.51
CA THR A 348 -19.27 -9.98 -15.95
C THR A 348 -18.13 -11.01 -15.83
N SER A 349 -18.43 -12.21 -15.35
CA SER A 349 -17.45 -13.28 -15.20
C SER A 349 -16.90 -13.79 -16.52
N LEU A 350 -17.79 -14.01 -17.51
CA LEU A 350 -17.46 -14.43 -18.88
C LEU A 350 -16.55 -13.41 -19.59
N ALA A 351 -16.85 -12.14 -19.39
CA ALA A 351 -16.16 -11.07 -20.11
C ALA A 351 -14.79 -10.74 -19.52
N SER A 352 -14.51 -11.10 -18.26
CA SER A 352 -13.32 -10.67 -17.52
C SER A 352 -12.17 -11.65 -17.69
N LYS A 353 -11.24 -11.40 -18.63
CA LYS A 353 -10.00 -12.19 -18.79
C LYS A 353 -8.89 -11.73 -17.86
N ALA A 354 -8.62 -10.44 -17.81
CA ALA A 354 -7.63 -9.83 -16.92
C ALA A 354 -8.18 -8.54 -16.30
N GLN A 355 -8.00 -8.40 -15.00
CA GLN A 355 -8.54 -7.28 -14.22
C GLN A 355 -7.51 -6.77 -13.22
N THR A 356 -7.46 -5.45 -13.07
CA THR A 356 -6.78 -4.78 -11.96
C THR A 356 -7.75 -3.79 -11.30
N GLN A 357 -7.61 -3.58 -9.99
CA GLN A 357 -8.44 -2.59 -9.28
C GLN A 357 -8.27 -1.19 -9.87
N LYS A 358 -7.04 -0.83 -10.19
CA LYS A 358 -6.70 0.50 -10.73
C LYS A 358 -7.28 0.75 -12.13
N HIS A 359 -7.24 -0.24 -13.01
CA HIS A 359 -7.59 -0.06 -14.42
C HIS A 359 -8.91 -0.74 -14.84
N GLY A 360 -9.55 -1.53 -13.96
CA GLY A 360 -10.69 -2.37 -14.35
C GLY A 360 -10.25 -3.53 -15.23
N ILE A 361 -11.11 -3.96 -16.14
CA ILE A 361 -10.79 -5.02 -17.11
C ILE A 361 -9.79 -4.50 -18.13
N THR A 362 -8.66 -5.19 -18.26
CA THR A 362 -7.61 -4.89 -19.24
C THR A 362 -7.70 -5.76 -20.49
N GLN A 363 -8.28 -6.97 -20.36
CA GLN A 363 -8.57 -7.86 -21.47
C GLN A 363 -9.98 -8.45 -21.34
N ALA A 364 -10.79 -8.27 -22.36
CA ALA A 364 -12.16 -8.77 -22.41
C ALA A 364 -12.30 -9.97 -23.35
N ASN A 365 -13.33 -10.78 -23.13
CA ASN A 365 -13.79 -11.84 -24.05
C ASN A 365 -14.53 -11.19 -25.24
N GLU A 366 -13.98 -11.33 -26.43
CA GLU A 366 -14.52 -10.73 -27.65
C GLU A 366 -15.85 -11.39 -28.12
N LEU A 367 -16.20 -12.56 -27.58
CA LEU A 367 -17.47 -13.24 -27.86
C LEU A 367 -18.65 -12.61 -27.08
N VAL A 368 -18.40 -11.71 -26.13
CA VAL A 368 -19.41 -11.02 -25.34
C VAL A 368 -19.55 -9.58 -25.80
N ASN A 369 -20.71 -9.18 -26.32
CA ASN A 369 -20.96 -7.80 -26.71
C ASN A 369 -21.31 -6.93 -25.48
N LEU A 370 -20.28 -6.40 -24.82
CA LEU A 370 -20.39 -5.60 -23.59
C LEU A 370 -21.18 -4.31 -23.78
N THR A 371 -21.01 -3.62 -24.90
CA THR A 371 -21.70 -2.36 -25.19
C THR A 371 -23.19 -2.59 -25.40
N GLU A 372 -23.56 -3.62 -26.13
CA GLU A 372 -24.96 -3.99 -26.37
C GLU A 372 -25.65 -4.40 -25.06
N PHE A 373 -24.98 -5.22 -24.25
CA PHE A 373 -25.50 -5.61 -22.93
C PHE A 373 -25.68 -4.39 -22.01
N PHE A 374 -24.74 -3.46 -22.01
CA PHE A 374 -24.84 -2.22 -21.29
C PHE A 374 -26.06 -1.40 -21.68
N VAL A 375 -26.26 -1.17 -22.99
CA VAL A 375 -27.35 -0.34 -23.50
C VAL A 375 -28.73 -0.99 -23.25
N ASN A 376 -28.84 -2.30 -23.41
CA ASN A 376 -30.11 -3.01 -23.36
C ASN A 376 -30.53 -3.42 -21.94
N HIS A 377 -29.59 -3.68 -21.03
CA HIS A 377 -29.87 -4.30 -19.74
C HIS A 377 -29.38 -3.52 -18.53
N ILE A 378 -28.31 -2.71 -18.64
CA ILE A 378 -27.74 -1.93 -17.53
C ILE A 378 -28.29 -0.49 -17.51
N LEU A 379 -28.17 0.20 -18.63
CA LEU A 379 -28.56 1.60 -18.74
C LEU A 379 -30.05 1.87 -18.43
N PRO A 380 -31.01 1.01 -18.82
CA PRO A 380 -32.42 1.20 -18.45
C PRO A 380 -32.68 1.21 -16.95
N ASP A 381 -32.01 0.32 -16.19
CA ASP A 381 -32.14 0.30 -14.71
C ASP A 381 -31.63 1.59 -14.09
N LEU A 382 -30.50 2.10 -14.55
CA LEU A 382 -29.90 3.34 -14.06
C LEU A 382 -30.72 4.58 -14.43
N LYS A 383 -31.47 4.54 -15.55
CA LYS A 383 -32.38 5.61 -15.99
C LYS A 383 -33.73 5.63 -15.26
N SER A 384 -34.08 4.58 -14.49
CA SER A 384 -35.32 4.58 -13.70
C SER A 384 -35.38 5.79 -12.80
N ALA A 385 -36.55 6.44 -12.77
CA ALA A 385 -36.78 7.67 -12.02
C ALA A 385 -36.60 7.47 -10.49
N ASN A 386 -36.93 6.29 -9.98
CA ASN A 386 -36.76 5.95 -8.56
C ASN A 386 -35.40 5.29 -8.32
N VAL A 387 -34.47 6.01 -7.71
CA VAL A 387 -33.13 5.52 -7.37
C VAL A 387 -33.14 4.42 -6.29
N ASN A 388 -34.22 4.29 -5.53
CA ASN A 388 -34.40 3.30 -4.47
C ASN A 388 -35.08 2.02 -4.93
N GLU A 389 -35.54 1.95 -6.20
CA GLU A 389 -36.16 0.77 -6.74
C GLU A 389 -35.08 -0.26 -7.14
N PHE A 390 -35.22 -1.52 -6.71
CA PHE A 390 -34.27 -2.61 -6.95
C PHE A 390 -32.81 -2.22 -6.64
N PRO A 391 -32.49 -1.91 -5.38
CA PRO A 391 -31.17 -1.37 -5.01
C PRO A 391 -30.00 -2.32 -5.40
N VAL A 392 -30.22 -3.64 -5.38
CA VAL A 392 -29.20 -4.61 -5.82
C VAL A 392 -28.91 -4.45 -7.31
N LEU A 393 -29.92 -4.36 -8.17
CA LEU A 393 -29.73 -4.18 -9.63
C LEU A 393 -29.10 -2.80 -9.94
N LYS A 394 -29.39 -1.77 -9.14
CA LYS A 394 -28.69 -0.48 -9.26
C LYS A 394 -27.20 -0.63 -8.93
N ALA A 395 -26.86 -1.31 -7.83
CA ALA A 395 -25.49 -1.59 -7.44
C ALA A 395 -24.75 -2.41 -8.53
N ASP A 396 -25.39 -3.46 -9.07
CA ASP A 396 -24.84 -4.26 -10.16
C ASP A 396 -24.55 -3.43 -11.42
N GLY A 397 -25.50 -2.58 -11.80
CA GLY A 397 -25.36 -1.70 -12.96
C GLY A 397 -24.21 -0.69 -12.80
N ILE A 398 -24.08 -0.10 -11.60
CA ILE A 398 -22.99 0.82 -11.27
C ILE A 398 -21.65 0.06 -11.26
N LYS A 399 -21.60 -1.13 -10.69
CA LYS A 399 -20.43 -2.00 -10.68
C LYS A 399 -20.03 -2.41 -12.09
N TYR A 400 -20.98 -2.70 -12.98
CA TYR A 400 -20.71 -2.98 -14.38
C TYR A 400 -19.97 -1.83 -15.06
N ILE A 401 -20.38 -0.58 -14.83
CA ILE A 401 -19.69 0.61 -15.33
C ILE A 401 -18.25 0.64 -14.80
N MET A 402 -18.04 0.44 -13.50
CA MET A 402 -16.70 0.46 -12.90
C MET A 402 -15.77 -0.59 -13.51
N ILE A 403 -16.27 -1.80 -13.69
CA ILE A 403 -15.48 -2.94 -14.21
C ILE A 403 -15.12 -2.72 -15.67
N PHE A 404 -16.10 -2.36 -16.51
CA PHE A 404 -15.96 -2.26 -17.97
C PHE A 404 -15.75 -0.85 -18.50
N ARG A 405 -15.35 0.10 -17.65
CA ARG A 405 -15.13 1.50 -18.04
C ARG A 405 -14.16 1.70 -19.22
N ASN A 406 -13.21 0.77 -19.43
CA ASN A 406 -12.28 0.83 -20.55
C ASN A 406 -12.83 0.22 -21.85
N GLN A 407 -13.90 -0.57 -21.78
CA GLN A 407 -14.55 -1.24 -22.91
C GLN A 407 -15.80 -0.50 -23.37
N VAL A 408 -16.46 0.21 -22.45
CA VAL A 408 -17.65 1.03 -22.76
C VAL A 408 -17.20 2.34 -23.42
N PRO A 409 -17.77 2.73 -24.59
CA PRO A 409 -17.43 3.97 -25.26
C PRO A 409 -17.65 5.22 -24.38
N LYS A 410 -16.78 6.24 -24.55
CA LYS A 410 -16.82 7.49 -23.77
C LYS A 410 -18.22 8.15 -23.78
N GLU A 411 -18.91 8.12 -24.89
CA GLU A 411 -20.24 8.71 -25.05
C GLU A 411 -21.26 8.09 -24.09
N HIS A 412 -21.21 6.78 -23.90
CA HIS A 412 -22.07 6.06 -22.96
C HIS A 412 -21.67 6.34 -21.50
N LEU A 413 -20.38 6.48 -21.22
CA LEU A 413 -19.90 6.87 -19.89
C LEU A 413 -20.33 8.31 -19.54
N LEU A 414 -20.28 9.24 -20.50
CA LEU A 414 -20.75 10.61 -20.30
C LEU A 414 -22.26 10.66 -19.97
N VAL A 415 -23.08 9.84 -20.63
CA VAL A 415 -24.51 9.69 -20.31
C VAL A 415 -24.70 9.10 -18.90
N SER A 416 -23.79 8.26 -18.45
CA SER A 416 -23.87 7.61 -17.14
C SER A 416 -23.53 8.55 -15.97
N ILE A 417 -22.67 9.55 -16.18
CA ILE A 417 -22.21 10.47 -15.11
C ILE A 417 -23.40 11.16 -14.40
N PRO A 418 -24.34 11.85 -15.06
CA PRO A 418 -25.49 12.46 -14.38
C PRO A 418 -26.39 11.42 -13.71
N LEU A 419 -26.47 10.19 -14.21
CA LEU A 419 -27.21 9.12 -13.57
C LEU A 419 -26.52 8.69 -12.27
N LEU A 420 -25.20 8.53 -12.27
CA LEU A 420 -24.44 8.24 -11.06
C LEU A 420 -24.56 9.36 -10.02
N ILE A 421 -24.52 10.62 -10.45
CA ILE A 421 -24.75 11.77 -9.57
C ILE A 421 -26.13 11.70 -8.90
N ASN A 422 -27.14 11.25 -9.62
CA ASN A 422 -28.49 11.06 -9.06
C ASN A 422 -28.54 9.90 -8.05
N HIS A 423 -27.81 8.80 -8.31
CA HIS A 423 -27.74 7.65 -7.40
C HIS A 423 -26.98 7.92 -6.09
N LEU A 424 -26.23 9.03 -5.98
CA LEU A 424 -25.68 9.50 -4.70
C LEU A 424 -26.79 9.84 -3.66
N GLN A 425 -28.04 10.01 -4.09
CA GLN A 425 -29.19 10.28 -3.22
C GLN A 425 -29.94 9.00 -2.78
N ALA A 426 -29.50 7.82 -3.25
CA ALA A 426 -30.11 6.56 -2.86
C ALA A 426 -30.01 6.33 -1.34
N GLU A 427 -31.08 5.78 -0.75
CA GLU A 427 -31.11 5.42 0.68
C GLU A 427 -30.17 4.25 1.00
N SER A 428 -30.01 3.31 0.07
CA SER A 428 -29.09 2.18 0.21
C SER A 428 -27.64 2.67 0.29
N ILE A 429 -26.95 2.31 1.38
CA ILE A 429 -25.52 2.61 1.60
C ILE A 429 -24.69 2.03 0.47
N VAL A 430 -25.01 0.83 -0.01
CA VAL A 430 -24.27 0.18 -1.12
C VAL A 430 -24.41 1.01 -2.40
N VAL A 431 -25.64 1.42 -2.75
CA VAL A 431 -25.90 2.13 -4.02
C VAL A 431 -25.20 3.49 -4.05
N HIS A 432 -25.36 4.33 -3.03
CA HIS A 432 -24.73 5.65 -3.07
C HIS A 432 -23.20 5.58 -2.90
N THR A 433 -22.68 4.57 -2.19
CA THR A 433 -21.23 4.33 -2.12
C THR A 433 -20.67 3.88 -3.46
N TYR A 434 -21.34 2.96 -4.16
CA TYR A 434 -20.94 2.53 -5.49
C TYR A 434 -20.99 3.69 -6.49
N ALA A 435 -22.02 4.53 -6.43
CA ALA A 435 -22.12 5.71 -7.27
C ALA A 435 -20.93 6.68 -7.05
N ALA A 436 -20.57 6.94 -5.79
CA ALA A 436 -19.41 7.75 -5.46
C ALA A 436 -18.09 7.13 -5.96
N HIS A 437 -17.92 5.83 -5.74
CA HIS A 437 -16.73 5.12 -6.19
C HIS A 437 -16.63 5.06 -7.73
N ALA A 438 -17.76 4.86 -8.42
CA ALA A 438 -17.80 4.87 -9.89
C ALA A 438 -17.40 6.25 -10.44
N LEU A 439 -17.92 7.35 -9.87
CA LEU A 439 -17.51 8.71 -10.25
C LEU A 439 -16.01 8.94 -10.02
N GLU A 440 -15.48 8.51 -8.87
CA GLU A 440 -14.04 8.58 -8.58
C GLU A 440 -13.21 7.85 -9.63
N ARG A 441 -13.59 6.61 -9.98
CA ARG A 441 -12.89 5.82 -11.00
C ARG A 441 -13.00 6.42 -12.40
N LEU A 442 -14.14 6.96 -12.79
CA LEU A 442 -14.31 7.64 -14.07
C LEU A 442 -13.46 8.91 -14.15
N PHE A 443 -13.43 9.71 -13.09
CA PHE A 443 -12.67 10.98 -13.06
C PHE A 443 -11.15 10.77 -13.07
N THR A 444 -10.68 9.56 -12.77
CA THR A 444 -9.25 9.20 -12.82
C THR A 444 -8.84 8.50 -14.12
N MET A 445 -9.78 8.23 -15.04
CA MET A 445 -9.45 7.57 -16.30
C MET A 445 -8.51 8.42 -17.16
N ARG A 446 -7.54 7.73 -17.76
CA ARG A 446 -6.58 8.34 -18.68
C ARG A 446 -6.88 7.93 -20.12
N GLY A 447 -6.82 8.88 -20.99
CA GLY A 447 -6.92 8.68 -22.43
C GLY A 447 -5.53 8.56 -23.10
N PRO A 448 -5.49 8.67 -24.42
CA PRO A 448 -4.23 8.72 -25.17
C PRO A 448 -3.32 9.83 -24.64
N ASN A 449 -2.00 9.59 -24.65
CA ASN A 449 -0.98 10.52 -24.13
C ASN A 449 -1.08 10.82 -22.62
N ASN A 450 -1.64 9.90 -21.83
CA ASN A 450 -1.79 10.03 -20.38
C ASN A 450 -2.64 11.24 -19.93
N ALA A 451 -3.36 11.89 -20.81
CA ALA A 451 -4.29 12.96 -20.47
C ALA A 451 -5.55 12.40 -19.81
N THR A 452 -6.24 13.18 -18.98
CA THR A 452 -7.54 12.80 -18.42
C THR A 452 -8.57 12.53 -19.52
N LEU A 453 -9.31 11.41 -19.41
CA LEU A 453 -10.34 11.07 -20.40
C LEU A 453 -11.48 12.08 -20.38
N PHE A 454 -11.90 12.52 -19.20
CA PHE A 454 -12.93 13.51 -18.98
C PHE A 454 -12.29 14.85 -18.62
N THR A 455 -12.80 15.92 -19.22
CA THR A 455 -12.34 17.29 -18.98
C THR A 455 -13.22 18.03 -17.98
N ALA A 456 -12.67 19.03 -17.30
CA ALA A 456 -13.45 19.89 -16.42
C ALA A 456 -14.65 20.54 -17.14
N ALA A 457 -14.51 20.89 -18.42
CA ALA A 457 -15.56 21.50 -19.23
C ALA A 457 -16.74 20.55 -19.48
N GLU A 458 -16.49 19.24 -19.67
CA GLU A 458 -17.54 18.22 -19.84
C GLU A 458 -18.35 18.00 -18.58
N ILE A 459 -17.73 18.15 -17.39
CA ILE A 459 -18.35 17.93 -16.09
C ILE A 459 -18.92 19.22 -15.48
N ALA A 460 -18.45 20.39 -15.89
CA ALA A 460 -18.86 21.69 -15.37
C ALA A 460 -20.40 21.91 -15.34
N PRO A 461 -21.21 21.43 -16.31
CA PRO A 461 -22.67 21.56 -16.22
C PRO A 461 -23.30 20.87 -15.02
N PHE A 462 -22.61 19.91 -14.42
CA PHE A 462 -23.11 19.10 -13.28
C PHE A 462 -22.48 19.49 -11.94
N VAL A 463 -21.58 20.48 -11.88
CA VAL A 463 -20.74 20.78 -10.71
C VAL A 463 -21.57 21.01 -9.46
N GLU A 464 -22.61 21.82 -9.52
CA GLU A 464 -23.47 22.18 -8.39
C GLU A 464 -24.18 20.94 -7.82
N ILE A 465 -24.85 20.17 -8.69
CA ILE A 465 -25.59 18.98 -8.26
C ILE A 465 -24.65 17.86 -7.79
N LEU A 466 -23.49 17.72 -8.41
CA LEU A 466 -22.45 16.76 -8.01
C LEU A 466 -21.97 17.05 -6.58
N LEU A 467 -21.55 18.29 -6.31
CA LEU A 467 -21.06 18.68 -4.99
C LEU A 467 -22.16 18.61 -3.94
N THR A 468 -23.36 19.10 -4.27
CA THR A 468 -24.52 19.03 -3.36
C THR A 468 -24.83 17.58 -2.98
N ASN A 469 -24.92 16.67 -3.95
CA ASN A 469 -25.27 15.28 -3.70
C ASN A 469 -24.15 14.52 -2.96
N LEU A 470 -22.89 14.79 -3.25
CA LEU A 470 -21.76 14.17 -2.53
C LEU A 470 -21.77 14.56 -1.04
N PHE A 471 -21.90 15.84 -0.73
CA PHE A 471 -21.95 16.30 0.66
C PHE A 471 -23.24 15.85 1.37
N LYS A 472 -24.38 15.82 0.67
CA LYS A 472 -25.63 15.28 1.20
C LYS A 472 -25.50 13.78 1.50
N ALA A 473 -24.82 13.01 0.66
CA ALA A 473 -24.57 11.59 0.89
C ALA A 473 -23.80 11.32 2.21
N LEU A 474 -22.89 12.23 2.61
CA LEU A 474 -22.22 12.16 3.93
C LEU A 474 -23.18 12.43 5.11
N THR A 475 -24.39 12.88 4.90
CA THR A 475 -25.40 13.06 5.95
C THR A 475 -26.37 11.89 6.05
N LEU A 476 -26.32 10.95 5.11
CA LEU A 476 -27.16 9.77 5.13
C LEU A 476 -26.77 8.81 6.26
N PRO A 477 -27.72 8.07 6.83
CA PRO A 477 -27.45 7.09 7.89
C PRO A 477 -26.34 6.11 7.45
N GLY A 478 -25.38 5.84 8.35
CA GLY A 478 -24.28 4.92 8.09
C GLY A 478 -23.15 5.44 7.17
N SER A 479 -23.30 6.64 6.59
CA SER A 479 -22.31 7.18 5.61
C SER A 479 -21.59 8.44 6.08
N SER A 480 -21.72 8.82 7.35
CA SER A 480 -21.11 10.07 7.88
C SER A 480 -19.59 10.11 7.76
N GLU A 481 -18.91 8.97 7.74
CA GLU A 481 -17.46 8.81 7.56
C GLU A 481 -17.15 7.81 6.42
N ASN A 482 -17.94 7.89 5.34
CA ASN A 482 -17.77 7.03 4.18
C ASN A 482 -16.56 7.49 3.33
N GLU A 483 -15.51 6.68 3.31
CA GLU A 483 -14.25 7.01 2.64
C GLU A 483 -14.37 7.09 1.12
N TYR A 484 -15.26 6.30 0.51
CA TYR A 484 -15.49 6.32 -0.95
C TYR A 484 -16.14 7.64 -1.39
N ILE A 485 -17.08 8.17 -0.58
CA ILE A 485 -17.69 9.47 -0.84
C ILE A 485 -16.65 10.58 -0.69
N MET A 486 -15.85 10.56 0.38
CA MET A 486 -14.82 11.59 0.60
C MET A 486 -13.74 11.53 -0.49
N LYS A 487 -13.35 10.34 -0.94
CA LYS A 487 -12.44 10.17 -2.08
C LYS A 487 -13.03 10.75 -3.37
N ALA A 488 -14.32 10.53 -3.60
CA ALA A 488 -15.02 11.12 -4.76
C ALA A 488 -15.09 12.65 -4.70
N ILE A 489 -15.29 13.24 -3.50
CA ILE A 489 -15.22 14.69 -3.29
C ILE A 489 -13.84 15.22 -3.69
N MET A 490 -12.79 14.63 -3.15
CA MET A 490 -11.42 15.01 -3.46
C MET A 490 -11.11 14.89 -4.95
N ARG A 491 -11.51 13.79 -5.63
CA ARG A 491 -11.30 13.61 -7.08
C ARG A 491 -12.11 14.59 -7.90
N SER A 492 -13.32 14.93 -7.48
CA SER A 492 -14.14 15.97 -8.11
C SER A 492 -13.44 17.32 -8.06
N PHE A 493 -12.84 17.69 -6.92
CA PHE A 493 -12.07 18.93 -6.81
C PHE A 493 -10.85 18.90 -7.73
N SER A 494 -10.14 17.77 -7.78
CA SER A 494 -8.97 17.60 -8.64
C SER A 494 -9.30 17.71 -10.13
N LEU A 495 -10.46 17.18 -10.57
CA LEU A 495 -10.89 17.27 -11.97
C LEU A 495 -11.42 18.66 -12.34
N LEU A 496 -12.30 19.21 -11.49
CA LEU A 496 -13.04 20.43 -11.77
C LEU A 496 -12.19 21.71 -11.66
N GLN A 497 -11.10 21.65 -10.89
CA GLN A 497 -10.18 22.78 -10.72
C GLN A 497 -10.93 24.10 -10.38
N GLU A 498 -10.72 25.14 -11.14
CA GLU A 498 -11.29 26.48 -10.90
C GLU A 498 -12.83 26.52 -10.91
N ALA A 499 -13.50 25.53 -11.49
CA ALA A 499 -14.98 25.47 -11.49
C ALA A 499 -15.59 25.30 -10.09
N ILE A 500 -14.83 24.86 -9.09
CA ILE A 500 -15.31 24.74 -7.71
C ILE A 500 -15.22 26.05 -6.92
N ILE A 501 -14.46 27.05 -7.38
CA ILE A 501 -14.19 28.31 -6.62
C ILE A 501 -15.48 29.00 -6.12
N PRO A 502 -16.55 29.12 -6.90
CA PRO A 502 -17.79 29.74 -6.41
C PRO A 502 -18.41 29.02 -5.21
N TYR A 503 -18.14 27.74 -5.04
CA TYR A 503 -18.73 26.90 -3.98
C TYR A 503 -17.82 26.77 -2.75
N ILE A 504 -16.57 27.19 -2.83
CA ILE A 504 -15.56 27.04 -1.76
C ILE A 504 -16.03 27.55 -0.40
N PRO A 505 -16.68 28.73 -0.25
CA PRO A 505 -17.11 29.19 1.07
C PRO A 505 -18.03 28.21 1.79
N THR A 506 -18.95 27.57 1.04
CA THR A 506 -19.84 26.54 1.59
C THR A 506 -19.10 25.24 1.84
N LEU A 507 -18.26 24.80 0.90
CA LEU A 507 -17.52 23.56 0.98
C LEU A 507 -16.53 23.56 2.15
N ILE A 508 -15.78 24.63 2.34
CA ILE A 508 -14.82 24.72 3.45
C ILE A 508 -15.53 24.74 4.81
N THR A 509 -16.70 25.38 4.90
CA THR A 509 -17.49 25.35 6.12
C THR A 509 -17.94 23.92 6.46
N GLN A 510 -18.42 23.17 5.48
CA GLN A 510 -18.85 21.78 5.67
C GLN A 510 -17.66 20.86 6.01
N LEU A 511 -16.52 21.01 5.33
CA LEU A 511 -15.30 20.24 5.62
C LEU A 511 -14.77 20.55 7.03
N THR A 512 -14.79 21.82 7.45
CA THR A 512 -14.34 22.24 8.78
C THR A 512 -15.24 21.69 9.89
N GLN A 513 -16.54 21.73 9.69
CA GLN A 513 -17.51 21.13 10.63
C GLN A 513 -17.33 19.62 10.74
N LYS A 514 -17.09 18.95 9.60
CA LYS A 514 -16.82 17.52 9.57
C LYS A 514 -15.49 17.19 10.29
N LEU A 515 -14.43 17.97 10.03
CA LEU A 515 -13.13 17.82 10.68
C LEU A 515 -13.26 17.95 12.21
N LEU A 516 -14.01 18.94 12.67
CA LEU A 516 -14.27 19.12 14.10
C LEU A 516 -15.03 17.93 14.71
N ALA A 517 -15.98 17.36 13.96
CA ALA A 517 -16.74 16.19 14.43
C ALA A 517 -15.83 14.95 14.55
N VAL A 518 -15.04 14.64 13.52
CA VAL A 518 -14.19 13.44 13.50
C VAL A 518 -12.94 13.57 14.38
N SER A 519 -12.51 14.79 14.72
CA SER A 519 -11.37 14.99 15.63
C SER A 519 -11.64 14.46 17.04
N LYS A 520 -12.88 14.26 17.42
CA LYS A 520 -13.29 13.67 18.71
C LYS A 520 -13.06 12.17 18.77
N ASN A 521 -13.11 11.48 17.64
CA ASN A 521 -12.82 10.05 17.49
C ASN A 521 -12.34 9.74 16.07
N PRO A 522 -11.03 9.85 15.76
CA PRO A 522 -10.48 9.67 14.42
C PRO A 522 -10.34 8.19 14.03
N SER A 523 -11.46 7.46 13.96
CA SER A 523 -11.47 6.00 13.76
C SER A 523 -11.34 5.54 12.30
N LYS A 524 -11.56 6.42 11.31
CA LYS A 524 -11.56 6.10 9.87
C LYS A 524 -10.39 6.79 9.13
N PRO A 525 -9.20 6.16 9.10
CA PRO A 525 -7.99 6.82 8.60
C PRO A 525 -8.08 7.24 7.14
N HIS A 526 -8.66 6.42 6.25
CA HIS A 526 -8.79 6.73 4.83
C HIS A 526 -9.73 7.92 4.60
N PHE A 527 -10.89 7.93 5.26
CA PHE A 527 -11.82 9.06 5.23
C PHE A 527 -11.14 10.37 5.64
N ASN A 528 -10.42 10.34 6.76
CA ASN A 528 -9.74 11.51 7.30
C ASN A 528 -8.63 12.00 6.36
N HIS A 529 -7.86 11.09 5.78
CA HIS A 529 -6.83 11.46 4.80
C HIS A 529 -7.42 12.18 3.59
N TYR A 530 -8.45 11.61 2.95
CA TYR A 530 -9.09 12.24 1.79
C TYR A 530 -9.76 13.58 2.13
N MET A 531 -10.24 13.74 3.34
CA MET A 531 -10.77 15.01 3.82
C MET A 531 -9.68 16.09 3.90
N PHE A 532 -8.51 15.79 4.47
CA PHE A 532 -7.38 16.71 4.49
C PHE A 532 -6.87 17.02 3.08
N GLU A 533 -6.84 16.03 2.19
CA GLU A 533 -6.48 16.25 0.78
C GLU A 533 -7.48 17.17 0.06
N ALA A 534 -8.78 17.03 0.32
CA ALA A 534 -9.80 17.92 -0.23
C ALA A 534 -9.63 19.37 0.29
N ILE A 535 -9.27 19.55 1.56
CA ILE A 535 -8.93 20.86 2.14
C ILE A 535 -7.70 21.44 1.42
N CYS A 536 -6.64 20.66 1.23
CA CYS A 536 -5.44 21.11 0.52
C CYS A 536 -5.71 21.53 -0.93
N LEU A 537 -6.52 20.75 -1.65
CA LEU A 537 -6.96 21.09 -3.01
C LEU A 537 -7.75 22.40 -3.03
N SER A 538 -8.69 22.59 -2.09
CA SER A 538 -9.45 23.84 -1.98
C SER A 538 -8.52 25.04 -1.81
N ILE A 539 -7.53 24.94 -0.93
CA ILE A 539 -6.52 25.99 -0.73
C ILE A 539 -5.73 26.27 -2.01
N ARG A 540 -5.18 25.21 -2.62
CA ARG A 540 -4.35 25.36 -3.84
C ARG A 540 -5.09 25.97 -5.00
N ILE A 541 -6.27 25.46 -5.29
CA ILE A 541 -7.07 25.92 -6.45
C ILE A 541 -7.46 27.38 -6.24
N THR A 542 -7.99 27.73 -5.07
CA THR A 542 -8.46 29.09 -4.80
C THR A 542 -7.31 30.08 -4.71
N CYS A 543 -6.23 29.74 -4.01
CA CYS A 543 -5.10 30.65 -3.84
C CYS A 543 -4.24 30.77 -5.10
N LYS A 544 -4.29 29.79 -6.02
CA LYS A 544 -3.70 29.95 -7.35
C LYS A 544 -4.42 31.03 -8.15
N ALA A 545 -5.74 31.09 -8.08
CA ALA A 545 -6.54 32.12 -8.74
C ALA A 545 -6.48 33.46 -7.99
N ASN A 546 -6.53 33.44 -6.66
CA ASN A 546 -6.46 34.62 -5.80
C ASN A 546 -5.65 34.35 -4.52
N PRO A 547 -4.35 34.71 -4.49
CA PRO A 547 -3.49 34.50 -3.32
C PRO A 547 -3.99 35.14 -2.02
N ALA A 548 -4.75 36.24 -2.10
CA ALA A 548 -5.30 36.90 -0.92
C ALA A 548 -6.38 36.07 -0.20
N ALA A 549 -6.96 35.08 -0.88
CA ALA A 549 -7.94 34.18 -0.28
C ALA A 549 -7.38 33.28 0.84
N VAL A 550 -6.05 33.21 0.99
CA VAL A 550 -5.39 32.44 2.06
C VAL A 550 -5.91 32.82 3.44
N VAL A 551 -6.19 34.10 3.69
CA VAL A 551 -6.71 34.60 4.97
C VAL A 551 -8.06 33.98 5.31
N ASN A 552 -8.94 33.80 4.32
CA ASN A 552 -10.27 33.19 4.54
C ASN A 552 -10.14 31.69 4.98
N PHE A 553 -9.14 30.98 4.43
CA PHE A 553 -8.85 29.60 4.86
C PHE A 553 -8.28 29.55 6.27
N GLU A 554 -7.41 30.51 6.62
CA GLU A 554 -6.85 30.62 7.96
C GLU A 554 -7.93 30.88 8.99
N GLU A 555 -8.85 31.83 8.73
CA GLU A 555 -10.02 32.10 9.58
C GLU A 555 -10.92 30.87 9.77
N ALA A 556 -11.14 30.10 8.70
CA ALA A 556 -11.96 28.92 8.77
C ALA A 556 -11.29 27.73 9.52
N LEU A 557 -9.99 27.54 9.37
CA LEU A 557 -9.29 26.34 9.82
C LEU A 557 -8.60 26.48 11.19
N PHE A 558 -8.12 27.68 11.55
CA PHE A 558 -7.27 27.85 12.75
C PHE A 558 -7.98 27.50 14.05
N LEU A 559 -9.28 27.76 14.14
CA LEU A 559 -10.05 27.39 15.33
C LEU A 559 -10.02 25.87 15.54
N VAL A 560 -10.27 25.09 14.48
CA VAL A 560 -10.27 23.63 14.52
C VAL A 560 -8.86 23.09 14.74
N PHE A 561 -7.85 23.68 14.10
CA PHE A 561 -6.45 23.28 14.31
C PHE A 561 -6.01 23.52 15.77
N THR A 562 -6.42 24.64 16.36
CA THR A 562 -6.16 24.91 17.76
C THR A 562 -6.78 23.83 18.66
N GLU A 563 -8.03 23.45 18.40
CA GLU A 563 -8.71 22.41 19.16
C GLU A 563 -8.03 21.04 19.00
N ILE A 564 -7.63 20.66 17.77
CA ILE A 564 -6.86 19.43 17.51
C ILE A 564 -5.53 19.40 18.28
N LEU A 565 -4.80 20.51 18.27
CA LEU A 565 -3.50 20.61 18.94
C LEU A 565 -3.65 20.64 20.47
N GLN A 566 -4.65 21.36 21.01
CA GLN A 566 -4.91 21.44 22.45
C GLN A 566 -5.39 20.12 23.03
N ASN A 567 -6.21 19.37 22.29
CA ASN A 567 -6.73 18.06 22.68
C ASN A 567 -5.77 16.91 22.36
N ASP A 568 -4.58 17.20 21.83
CA ASP A 568 -3.54 16.22 21.45
C ASP A 568 -4.07 15.08 20.57
N VAL A 569 -4.85 15.40 19.53
CA VAL A 569 -5.37 14.43 18.57
C VAL A 569 -4.23 13.95 17.68
N GLN A 570 -3.52 12.92 18.14
CA GLN A 570 -2.22 12.46 17.60
C GLN A 570 -2.28 12.09 16.11
N GLU A 571 -3.41 11.53 15.67
CA GLU A 571 -3.65 11.11 14.29
C GLU A 571 -3.69 12.31 13.34
N PHE A 572 -4.12 13.47 13.81
CA PHE A 572 -4.34 14.67 12.99
C PHE A 572 -3.21 15.69 13.06
N ILE A 573 -2.41 15.65 14.10
CA ILE A 573 -1.30 16.62 14.30
C ILE A 573 -0.38 16.70 13.06
N PRO A 574 0.09 15.59 12.45
CA PRO A 574 0.92 15.66 11.25
C PRO A 574 0.21 16.30 10.06
N TYR A 575 -1.10 16.08 9.91
CA TYR A 575 -1.89 16.69 8.84
C TYR A 575 -2.03 18.20 9.05
N VAL A 576 -2.33 18.64 10.29
CA VAL A 576 -2.42 20.06 10.65
C VAL A 576 -1.14 20.79 10.27
N PHE A 577 0.02 20.26 10.62
CA PHE A 577 1.30 20.89 10.29
C PHE A 577 1.58 20.96 8.79
N GLN A 578 1.14 19.95 8.02
CA GLN A 578 1.26 19.98 6.56
C GLN A 578 0.35 21.04 5.93
N VAL A 579 -0.91 21.16 6.39
CA VAL A 579 -1.83 22.19 5.90
C VAL A 579 -1.36 23.58 6.29
N MET A 580 -0.85 23.77 7.53
CA MET A 580 -0.26 25.03 7.95
C MET A 580 0.96 25.43 7.11
N SER A 581 1.79 24.46 6.72
CA SER A 581 2.91 24.70 5.80
C SER A 581 2.42 25.21 4.45
N LEU A 582 1.40 24.57 3.89
CA LEU A 582 0.78 24.98 2.62
C LEU A 582 0.21 26.41 2.69
N LEU A 583 -0.52 26.74 3.77
CA LEU A 583 -1.07 28.08 3.99
C LEU A 583 0.04 29.12 4.07
N LEU A 584 1.07 28.88 4.89
CA LEU A 584 2.18 29.79 5.09
C LEU A 584 2.97 30.03 3.79
N GLU A 585 3.24 28.98 3.01
CA GLU A 585 3.93 29.06 1.71
C GLU A 585 3.14 29.89 0.67
N THR A 586 1.81 29.98 0.83
CA THR A 586 0.92 30.72 -0.08
C THR A 586 1.01 32.25 0.12
N HIS A 587 1.40 32.70 1.29
CA HIS A 587 1.62 34.14 1.52
C HIS A 587 2.73 34.66 0.62
N LYS A 588 2.52 35.83 0.01
CA LYS A 588 3.51 36.50 -0.84
C LYS A 588 4.40 37.48 -0.06
N ASN A 589 3.87 37.99 1.05
CA ASN A 589 4.52 39.00 1.90
C ASN A 589 5.15 38.33 3.13
N ASP A 590 5.67 39.15 4.04
CA ASP A 590 6.22 38.71 5.30
C ASP A 590 5.24 37.84 6.11
N ILE A 591 5.83 37.01 6.97
CA ILE A 591 5.09 36.06 7.78
C ILE A 591 4.08 36.76 8.70
N PRO A 592 2.80 36.33 8.73
CA PRO A 592 1.81 36.89 9.65
C PRO A 592 2.21 36.73 11.11
N SER A 593 1.86 37.73 11.97
CA SER A 593 2.20 37.71 13.40
C SER A 593 1.63 36.52 14.16
N SER A 594 0.47 36.00 13.72
CA SER A 594 -0.14 34.78 14.27
C SER A 594 0.76 33.56 14.14
N TYR A 595 1.42 33.40 13.01
CA TYR A 595 2.40 32.30 12.82
C TYR A 595 3.66 32.55 13.65
N MET A 596 4.17 33.79 13.71
CA MET A 596 5.35 34.09 14.50
C MET A 596 5.15 33.86 16.00
N ALA A 597 3.92 33.98 16.50
CA ALA A 597 3.59 33.60 17.87
C ALA A 597 3.69 32.10 18.11
N LEU A 598 3.44 31.27 17.10
CA LEU A 598 3.56 29.80 17.17
C LEU A 598 5.03 29.33 17.12
N PHE A 599 5.93 30.09 16.47
CA PHE A 599 7.30 29.64 16.18
C PHE A 599 8.09 29.17 17.42
N PRO A 600 8.10 29.86 18.58
CA PRO A 600 8.79 29.39 19.77
C PRO A 600 8.28 28.05 20.30
N HIS A 601 6.98 27.78 20.15
CA HIS A 601 6.38 26.51 20.57
C HIS A 601 6.83 25.33 19.69
N LEU A 602 7.06 25.58 18.37
CA LEU A 602 7.59 24.57 17.48
C LEU A 602 9.03 24.13 17.80
N LEU A 603 9.79 24.96 18.55
CA LEU A 603 11.15 24.64 18.95
C LEU A 603 11.23 23.83 20.25
N GLN A 604 10.11 23.59 20.93
CA GLN A 604 10.09 22.85 22.20
C GLN A 604 10.43 21.38 22.01
N PRO A 605 11.35 20.79 22.79
CA PRO A 605 11.83 19.42 22.61
C PRO A 605 10.73 18.35 22.63
N VAL A 606 9.65 18.55 23.38
CA VAL A 606 8.55 17.60 23.55
C VAL A 606 7.82 17.27 22.23
N LEU A 607 7.68 18.24 21.32
CA LEU A 607 7.04 18.03 20.02
C LEU A 607 7.83 17.06 19.13
N TRP A 608 9.15 16.97 19.33
CA TRP A 608 10.07 16.17 18.52
C TRP A 608 10.28 14.76 19.08
N GLU A 609 9.57 14.36 20.11
CA GLU A 609 9.64 13.02 20.69
C GLU A 609 8.82 12.01 19.86
N ARG A 610 7.76 12.47 19.21
CA ARG A 610 6.90 11.65 18.35
C ARG A 610 7.46 11.62 16.95
N THR A 611 8.01 10.48 16.55
CA THR A 611 8.65 10.31 15.25
C THR A 611 7.70 10.56 14.06
N GLY A 612 6.40 10.25 14.19
CA GLY A 612 5.39 10.51 13.18
C GLY A 612 5.15 11.99 12.86
N ASN A 613 5.46 12.89 13.80
CA ASN A 613 5.31 14.34 13.59
C ASN A 613 6.52 14.98 12.89
N ILE A 614 7.69 14.34 12.97
CA ILE A 614 8.97 14.94 12.56
C ILE A 614 8.97 15.46 11.12
N PRO A 615 8.56 14.68 10.08
CA PRO A 615 8.58 15.18 8.72
C PRO A 615 7.68 16.41 8.51
N ALA A 616 6.50 16.42 9.13
CA ALA A 616 5.56 17.53 9.04
C ALA A 616 6.07 18.79 9.76
N LEU A 617 6.68 18.62 10.94
CA LEU A 617 7.30 19.71 11.68
C LEU A 617 8.50 20.31 10.95
N VAL A 618 9.37 19.47 10.37
CA VAL A 618 10.50 19.96 9.54
C VAL A 618 9.99 20.77 8.38
N ARG A 619 8.96 20.26 7.67
CA ARG A 619 8.34 21.00 6.58
C ARG A 619 7.78 22.36 7.02
N LEU A 620 7.12 22.41 8.17
CA LEU A 620 6.60 23.67 8.70
C LEU A 620 7.73 24.64 9.02
N LEU A 621 8.82 24.19 9.66
CA LEU A 621 9.99 25.03 9.91
C LEU A 621 10.64 25.51 8.59
N GLN A 622 10.68 24.67 7.54
CA GLN A 622 11.15 25.10 6.22
C GLN A 622 10.28 26.24 5.65
N ALA A 623 8.95 26.15 5.78
CA ALA A 623 8.04 27.22 5.35
C ALA A 623 8.27 28.53 6.15
N PHE A 624 8.51 28.43 7.46
CA PHE A 624 8.90 29.56 8.29
C PHE A 624 10.22 30.22 7.84
N LEU A 625 11.23 29.42 7.53
CA LEU A 625 12.54 29.91 7.08
C LEU A 625 12.42 30.59 5.71
N GLU A 626 11.65 30.01 4.80
CA GLU A 626 11.44 30.56 3.46
C GLU A 626 10.74 31.94 3.50
N ARG A 627 9.74 32.10 4.37
CA ARG A 627 8.88 33.29 4.41
C ARG A 627 9.29 34.33 5.46
N GLY A 628 9.94 33.91 6.54
CA GLY A 628 10.19 34.77 7.69
C GLY A 628 11.63 34.79 8.18
N SER A 629 12.62 34.41 7.37
CA SER A 629 14.03 34.32 7.77
C SER A 629 14.57 35.61 8.38
N ASN A 630 14.28 36.76 7.79
CA ASN A 630 14.70 38.07 8.34
C ASN A 630 14.05 38.39 9.69
N THR A 631 12.76 38.05 9.83
CA THR A 631 12.05 38.26 11.09
C THR A 631 12.59 37.33 12.18
N ILE A 632 12.91 36.09 11.83
CA ILE A 632 13.53 35.09 12.74
C ILE A 632 14.94 35.54 13.15
N ALA A 633 15.72 36.03 12.18
CA ALA A 633 17.09 36.53 12.44
C ALA A 633 17.12 37.81 13.29
N SER A 634 16.14 38.70 13.11
CA SER A 634 16.06 39.98 13.85
C SER A 634 15.41 39.87 15.23
N ALA A 635 14.67 38.80 15.49
CA ALA A 635 14.04 38.55 16.79
C ALA A 635 15.09 38.10 17.83
N ALA A 636 14.78 38.32 19.13
CA ALA A 636 15.69 38.05 20.24
C ALA A 636 16.46 36.74 20.15
N ALA A 637 17.65 36.71 20.69
CA ALA A 637 18.75 35.76 20.53
C ALA A 637 18.44 34.25 20.66
N ASP A 638 17.24 33.83 21.09
CA ASP A 638 16.95 32.45 21.46
C ASP A 638 16.37 31.59 20.29
N LYS A 639 15.97 32.19 19.18
CA LYS A 639 15.30 31.47 18.09
C LYS A 639 16.27 30.65 17.25
N ILE A 640 17.45 31.20 16.94
CA ILE A 640 18.47 30.49 16.16
C ILE A 640 19.08 29.33 16.95
N PRO A 641 19.50 29.51 18.22
CA PRO A 641 19.92 28.41 19.08
C PRO A 641 18.86 27.30 19.21
N GLY A 642 17.58 27.68 19.40
CA GLY A 642 16.47 26.72 19.45
C GLY A 642 16.32 25.92 18.16
N LEU A 643 16.42 26.58 17.00
CA LEU A 643 16.35 25.93 15.68
C LEU A 643 17.52 24.94 15.47
N LEU A 644 18.76 25.37 15.87
CA LEU A 644 19.94 24.51 15.82
C LEU A 644 19.87 23.36 16.85
N GLY A 645 19.20 23.57 17.98
CA GLY A 645 18.89 22.49 18.93
C GLY A 645 17.99 21.41 18.35
N VAL A 646 16.98 21.78 17.56
CA VAL A 646 16.16 20.82 16.78
C VAL A 646 17.03 20.08 15.77
N PHE A 647 17.85 20.78 15.00
CA PHE A 647 18.80 20.15 14.08
C PHE A 647 19.70 19.13 14.79
N GLN A 648 20.31 19.50 15.93
CA GLN A 648 21.17 18.62 16.72
C GLN A 648 20.44 17.34 17.17
N LYS A 649 19.20 17.46 17.64
CA LYS A 649 18.35 16.31 18.02
C LYS A 649 18.09 15.39 16.83
N LEU A 650 17.72 15.93 15.67
CA LEU A 650 17.43 15.16 14.49
C LEU A 650 18.67 14.44 13.94
N ILE A 651 19.82 15.13 13.85
CA ILE A 651 21.03 14.58 13.26
C ILE A 651 21.63 13.46 14.14
N ALA A 652 21.37 13.47 15.44
CA ALA A 652 21.82 12.41 16.35
C ALA A 652 21.11 11.07 16.12
N SER A 653 19.91 11.08 15.52
CA SER A 653 19.07 9.89 15.28
C SER A 653 19.31 9.30 13.89
N LYS A 654 19.68 8.00 13.80
CA LYS A 654 19.82 7.28 12.51
C LYS A 654 18.55 7.29 11.67
N ALA A 655 17.38 7.28 12.30
CA ALA A 655 16.10 7.28 11.62
C ALA A 655 15.74 8.65 11.03
N ASN A 656 16.19 9.75 11.68
CA ASN A 656 15.74 11.10 11.38
C ASN A 656 16.86 12.03 10.87
N ASP A 657 18.10 11.53 10.68
CA ASP A 657 19.25 12.36 10.28
C ASP A 657 19.02 13.10 8.94
N HIS A 658 18.33 12.49 7.99
CA HIS A 658 17.93 13.14 6.74
C HIS A 658 16.99 14.33 6.95
N GLN A 659 16.10 14.25 7.95
CA GLN A 659 15.22 15.37 8.32
C GLN A 659 16.03 16.53 8.91
N GLY A 660 17.08 16.21 9.66
CA GLY A 660 18.07 17.20 10.13
C GLY A 660 18.75 17.92 8.97
N PHE A 661 19.11 17.20 7.90
CA PHE A 661 19.69 17.82 6.70
C PHE A 661 18.68 18.68 5.93
N TYR A 662 17.42 18.29 5.83
CA TYR A 662 16.39 19.12 5.19
C TYR A 662 16.24 20.45 5.92
N LEU A 663 16.20 20.42 7.25
CA LEU A 663 16.17 21.64 8.06
C LEU A 663 17.44 22.47 7.87
N LEU A 664 18.61 21.84 7.92
CA LEU A 664 19.90 22.52 7.79
C LEU A 664 20.07 23.16 6.41
N ASN A 665 19.68 22.48 5.34
CA ASN A 665 19.70 23.04 3.99
C ASN A 665 18.83 24.30 3.91
N SER A 666 17.64 24.29 4.47
CA SER A 666 16.77 25.49 4.52
C SER A 666 17.37 26.62 5.36
N ILE A 667 18.06 26.32 6.46
CA ILE A 667 18.77 27.33 7.25
C ILE A 667 19.85 28.00 6.39
N ILE A 668 20.69 27.22 5.72
CA ILE A 668 21.78 27.74 4.87
C ILE A 668 21.24 28.51 3.66
N GLU A 669 20.13 28.08 3.09
CA GLU A 669 19.53 28.70 1.92
C GLU A 669 18.89 30.06 2.23
N HIS A 670 18.10 30.15 3.29
CA HIS A 670 17.20 31.26 3.54
C HIS A 670 17.67 32.24 4.63
N MET A 671 18.44 31.78 5.63
CA MET A 671 18.89 32.68 6.69
C MET A 671 19.98 33.62 6.22
N PRO A 672 19.98 34.90 6.72
CA PRO A 672 21.10 35.81 6.49
C PRO A 672 22.42 35.19 6.95
N PRO A 673 23.50 35.23 6.14
CA PRO A 673 24.79 34.62 6.49
C PRO A 673 25.32 35.01 7.85
N GLU A 674 25.26 36.29 8.20
CA GLU A 674 25.74 36.85 9.47
C GLU A 674 25.03 36.28 10.71
N SER A 675 23.78 35.83 10.55
CA SER A 675 23.03 35.24 11.66
C SER A 675 23.47 33.82 12.01
N VAL A 676 24.12 33.13 11.08
CA VAL A 676 24.57 31.74 11.19
C VAL A 676 26.07 31.61 11.37
N ASP A 677 26.84 32.66 11.06
CA ASP A 677 28.31 32.67 11.03
C ASP A 677 28.96 32.07 12.28
N GLN A 678 28.52 32.47 13.47
CA GLN A 678 29.10 32.02 14.74
C GLN A 678 28.87 30.53 15.01
N TYR A 679 27.88 29.89 14.34
CA TYR A 679 27.50 28.50 14.54
C TYR A 679 28.08 27.56 13.50
N ARG A 680 28.59 28.08 12.35
CA ARG A 680 29.03 27.25 11.22
C ARG A 680 30.02 26.18 11.61
N LYS A 681 31.06 26.53 12.37
CA LYS A 681 32.06 25.57 12.83
C LYS A 681 31.47 24.45 13.68
N GLN A 682 30.57 24.81 14.61
CA GLN A 682 29.91 23.84 15.48
C GLN A 682 29.00 22.88 14.70
N ILE A 683 28.29 23.37 13.69
CA ILE A 683 27.46 22.54 12.80
C ILE A 683 28.32 21.44 12.16
N PHE A 684 29.47 21.80 11.56
CA PHE A 684 30.35 20.81 10.94
C PHE A 684 30.96 19.83 11.94
N ILE A 685 31.32 20.30 13.16
CA ILE A 685 31.80 19.40 14.22
C ILE A 685 30.73 18.33 14.54
N LEU A 686 29.48 18.70 14.70
CA LEU A 686 28.38 17.78 14.96
C LEU A 686 28.19 16.77 13.81
N LEU A 687 28.25 17.24 12.57
CA LEU A 687 28.15 16.37 11.39
C LEU A 687 29.30 15.36 11.32
N PHE A 688 30.53 15.78 11.60
CA PHE A 688 31.66 14.88 11.62
C PHE A 688 31.63 13.87 12.77
N GLN A 689 31.19 14.30 13.96
CA GLN A 689 30.95 13.40 15.09
C GLN A 689 29.90 12.33 14.76
N ARG A 690 28.80 12.73 14.11
CA ARG A 690 27.77 11.79 13.66
C ARG A 690 28.29 10.83 12.60
N LEU A 691 29.10 11.30 11.66
CA LEU A 691 29.75 10.49 10.63
C LEU A 691 30.70 9.43 11.22
N GLN A 692 31.47 9.80 12.25
CA GLN A 692 32.37 8.88 12.98
C GLN A 692 31.59 7.78 13.69
N ASN A 693 30.45 8.12 14.31
CA ASN A 693 29.64 7.17 15.07
C ASN A 693 28.91 6.14 14.19
N SER A 694 28.48 6.51 12.97
CA SER A 694 27.79 5.61 12.06
C SER A 694 27.77 6.17 10.64
N LYS A 695 28.51 5.51 9.76
CA LYS A 695 28.56 5.83 8.33
C LYS A 695 27.44 5.09 7.57
N THR A 696 26.26 5.71 7.38
CA THR A 696 25.20 5.17 6.52
C THR A 696 25.22 5.82 5.14
N THR A 697 24.83 5.07 4.09
CA THR A 697 24.77 5.61 2.72
C THR A 697 23.82 6.81 2.64
N LYS A 698 22.69 6.75 3.35
CA LYS A 698 21.70 7.85 3.39
C LYS A 698 22.31 9.12 3.99
N PHE A 699 23.03 8.99 5.11
CA PHE A 699 23.70 10.13 5.74
C PHE A 699 24.72 10.76 4.81
N ILE A 700 25.55 9.93 4.13
CA ILE A 700 26.59 10.42 3.21
C ILE A 700 26.00 11.18 2.04
N LYS A 701 24.94 10.65 1.41
CA LYS A 701 24.23 11.36 0.33
C LYS A 701 23.74 12.75 0.79
N SER A 702 23.05 12.81 1.92
CA SER A 702 22.55 14.07 2.47
C SER A 702 23.69 15.03 2.86
N PHE A 703 24.79 14.52 3.41
CA PHE A 703 25.98 15.29 3.73
C PHE A 703 26.63 15.87 2.47
N LEU A 704 26.73 15.09 1.39
CA LEU A 704 27.27 15.57 0.10
C LEU A 704 26.44 16.71 -0.48
N VAL A 705 25.12 16.58 -0.47
CA VAL A 705 24.22 17.66 -0.92
C VAL A 705 24.43 18.92 -0.07
N PHE A 706 24.45 18.77 1.25
CA PHE A 706 24.63 19.88 2.18
C PHE A 706 25.97 20.63 1.98
N ILE A 707 27.10 19.93 1.91
CA ILE A 707 28.42 20.59 1.74
C ILE A 707 28.53 21.31 0.40
N ASN A 708 27.92 20.77 -0.66
CA ASN A 708 27.90 21.43 -1.96
C ASN A 708 26.97 22.64 -1.96
N LEU A 709 25.81 22.57 -1.33
CA LEU A 709 24.93 23.74 -1.11
C LEU A 709 25.64 24.83 -0.31
N TYR A 710 26.36 24.45 0.76
CA TYR A 710 27.19 25.36 1.54
C TYR A 710 28.27 26.03 0.69
N CYS A 711 28.98 25.23 -0.15
CA CYS A 711 29.99 25.74 -1.08
C CYS A 711 29.38 26.74 -2.07
N ILE A 712 28.16 26.50 -2.57
CA ILE A 712 27.47 27.42 -3.48
C ILE A 712 27.14 28.74 -2.77
N LYS A 713 26.64 28.67 -1.55
CA LYS A 713 26.14 29.84 -0.80
C LYS A 713 27.26 30.69 -0.21
N TYR A 714 28.27 30.05 0.43
CA TYR A 714 29.35 30.74 1.18
C TYR A 714 30.69 30.78 0.44
N GLY A 715 30.84 30.01 -0.65
CA GLY A 715 32.06 29.92 -1.43
C GLY A 715 32.93 28.72 -1.11
N ALA A 716 33.72 28.29 -2.09
CA ALA A 716 34.58 27.11 -2.03
C ALA A 716 35.73 27.29 -1.02
N LEU A 717 36.31 28.48 -0.95
CA LEU A 717 37.39 28.83 0.00
C LEU A 717 36.90 28.76 1.45
N ALA A 718 35.70 29.31 1.73
CA ALA A 718 35.11 29.27 3.07
C ALA A 718 34.85 27.83 3.58
N LEU A 719 34.48 26.91 2.69
CA LEU A 719 34.31 25.50 3.02
C LEU A 719 35.68 24.86 3.38
N GLN A 720 36.70 25.13 2.61
CA GLN A 720 38.07 24.62 2.87
C GLN A 720 38.60 25.16 4.21
N GLU A 721 38.46 26.49 4.47
CA GLU A 721 38.92 27.14 5.69
C GLU A 721 38.25 26.57 6.94
N ILE A 722 36.91 26.30 6.88
CA ILE A 722 36.20 25.71 8.02
C ILE A 722 36.70 24.29 8.29
N PHE A 723 36.86 23.47 7.26
CA PHE A 723 37.30 22.10 7.45
C PHE A 723 38.69 22.03 8.03
N ASP A 724 39.67 22.76 7.46
CA ASP A 724 41.04 22.78 7.94
C ASP A 724 41.19 23.52 9.28
N GLY A 725 40.24 24.42 9.63
CA GLY A 725 40.11 25.03 10.92
C GLY A 725 39.55 24.12 12.01
N ILE A 726 38.90 23.03 11.69
CA ILE A 726 38.45 21.98 12.62
C ILE A 726 39.64 21.04 12.90
N GLN A 727 40.27 20.53 11.86
CA GLN A 727 41.45 19.68 11.93
C GLN A 727 42.34 19.93 10.70
N PRO A 728 43.66 20.07 10.86
CA PRO A 728 44.57 20.26 9.75
C PRO A 728 44.39 19.17 8.68
N LYS A 729 44.31 19.55 7.40
CA LYS A 729 44.16 18.68 6.24
C LYS A 729 42.82 17.94 6.17
N MET A 730 41.83 18.35 6.95
CA MET A 730 40.50 17.71 6.96
C MET A 730 39.79 17.86 5.61
N PHE A 731 39.98 19.00 4.95
CA PHE A 731 39.43 19.23 3.61
C PHE A 731 39.89 18.17 2.62
N GLY A 732 41.17 17.89 2.57
CA GLY A 732 41.74 16.82 1.70
C GLY A 732 41.22 15.42 2.07
N MET A 733 41.08 15.12 3.37
CA MET A 733 40.50 13.84 3.80
C MET A 733 39.04 13.68 3.35
N VAL A 734 38.23 14.72 3.47
CA VAL A 734 36.82 14.69 3.05
C VAL A 734 36.73 14.51 1.53
N LEU A 735 37.56 15.22 0.75
CA LEU A 735 37.62 15.02 -0.69
C LEU A 735 37.97 13.59 -1.06
N GLU A 736 39.07 13.05 -0.49
CA GLU A 736 39.63 11.75 -0.86
C GLU A 736 38.74 10.57 -0.38
N LYS A 737 38.19 10.64 0.82
CA LYS A 737 37.49 9.51 1.47
C LYS A 737 35.97 9.56 1.36
N ILE A 738 35.39 10.71 1.01
CA ILE A 738 33.96 10.90 1.00
C ILE A 738 33.49 11.42 -0.36
N ILE A 739 33.91 12.61 -0.81
CA ILE A 739 33.36 13.24 -2.01
C ILE A 739 33.66 12.40 -3.26
N ILE A 740 34.93 12.15 -3.54
CA ILE A 740 35.37 11.46 -4.75
C ILE A 740 34.74 10.04 -4.88
N PRO A 741 34.77 9.18 -3.83
CA PRO A 741 34.23 7.82 -3.97
C PRO A 741 32.72 7.71 -3.87
N GLU A 742 32.02 8.68 -3.27
CA GLU A 742 30.60 8.54 -2.95
C GLU A 742 29.68 9.44 -3.79
N ILE A 743 30.22 10.44 -4.52
CA ILE A 743 29.40 11.45 -5.22
C ILE A 743 28.48 10.84 -6.27
N GLN A 744 28.91 9.80 -6.97
CA GLN A 744 28.11 9.11 -7.98
C GLN A 744 26.93 8.31 -7.39
N LYS A 745 26.87 8.15 -6.07
CA LYS A 745 25.73 7.51 -5.39
C LYS A 745 24.60 8.48 -5.06
N VAL A 746 24.78 9.78 -5.31
CA VAL A 746 23.72 10.77 -5.12
C VAL A 746 22.63 10.55 -6.16
N SER A 747 21.39 10.46 -5.72
CA SER A 747 20.16 10.32 -6.52
C SER A 747 19.30 11.58 -6.41
N GLY A 748 18.41 11.78 -7.37
CA GLY A 748 17.60 12.99 -7.47
C GLY A 748 18.23 14.03 -8.40
N ASN A 749 17.41 14.65 -9.26
CA ASN A 749 17.91 15.57 -10.28
C ASN A 749 18.42 16.89 -9.69
N VAL A 750 17.70 17.41 -8.68
CA VAL A 750 18.09 18.63 -7.98
C VAL A 750 19.34 18.40 -7.14
N GLU A 751 19.43 17.28 -6.40
CA GLU A 751 20.58 16.89 -5.60
C GLU A 751 21.85 16.71 -6.46
N LYS A 752 21.73 16.00 -7.59
CA LYS A 752 22.82 15.86 -8.56
C LYS A 752 23.28 17.23 -9.10
N LYS A 753 22.32 18.14 -9.38
CA LYS A 753 22.62 19.48 -9.86
C LYS A 753 23.33 20.33 -8.80
N ILE A 754 22.88 20.31 -7.55
CA ILE A 754 23.53 21.00 -6.42
C ILE A 754 24.98 20.50 -6.27
N CYS A 755 25.16 19.18 -6.25
CA CYS A 755 26.49 18.58 -6.15
C CYS A 755 27.38 18.97 -7.32
N ALA A 756 26.86 18.96 -8.54
CA ALA A 756 27.62 19.34 -9.73
C ALA A 756 28.10 20.80 -9.70
N VAL A 757 27.21 21.73 -9.32
CA VAL A 757 27.57 23.15 -9.22
C VAL A 757 28.57 23.41 -8.07
N GLY A 758 28.35 22.76 -6.90
CA GLY A 758 29.27 22.89 -5.76
C GLY A 758 30.68 22.36 -6.08
N ILE A 759 30.77 21.18 -6.70
CA ILE A 759 32.06 20.60 -7.12
C ILE A 759 32.73 21.47 -8.20
N THR A 760 31.97 22.01 -9.14
CA THR A 760 32.49 22.94 -10.14
C THR A 760 33.15 24.15 -9.46
N LYS A 761 32.52 24.72 -8.43
CA LYS A 761 33.11 25.82 -7.63
C LYS A 761 34.37 25.38 -6.87
N LEU A 762 34.38 24.18 -6.29
CA LEU A 762 35.58 23.62 -5.64
C LEU A 762 36.76 23.50 -6.63
N LEU A 763 36.50 23.06 -7.87
CA LEU A 763 37.52 22.90 -8.90
C LEU A 763 38.01 24.26 -9.44
N THR A 764 37.17 25.28 -9.50
CA THR A 764 37.47 26.50 -10.25
C THR A 764 37.63 27.76 -9.38
N GLU A 765 37.08 27.78 -8.16
CA GLU A 765 37.05 28.95 -7.28
C GLU A 765 37.75 28.70 -5.93
N CYS A 766 38.46 27.57 -5.77
CA CYS A 766 39.20 27.25 -4.53
C CYS A 766 40.72 27.27 -4.84
N PRO A 767 41.45 28.37 -4.56
CA PRO A 767 42.88 28.47 -4.83
C PRO A 767 43.73 27.33 -4.26
N PRO A 768 43.48 26.85 -3.01
CA PRO A 768 44.21 25.72 -2.46
C PRO A 768 44.15 24.42 -3.30
N MET A 769 43.10 24.22 -4.11
CA MET A 769 43.01 23.10 -5.03
C MET A 769 44.01 23.18 -6.19
N MET A 770 44.54 24.37 -6.48
CA MET A 770 45.51 24.58 -7.52
C MET A 770 46.97 24.66 -6.97
N ASP A 771 47.14 25.29 -5.81
CA ASP A 771 48.46 25.79 -5.35
C ASP A 771 49.01 25.11 -4.10
N THR A 772 48.34 24.06 -3.60
CA THR A 772 48.74 23.33 -2.38
C THR A 772 48.85 21.81 -2.62
N GLU A 773 49.04 21.08 -1.53
CA GLU A 773 48.96 19.61 -1.51
C GLU A 773 47.64 19.01 -2.02
N TYR A 774 46.56 19.80 -2.09
CA TYR A 774 45.29 19.36 -2.59
C TYR A 774 45.20 19.26 -4.13
N THR A 775 46.18 19.81 -4.86
CA THR A 775 46.26 19.74 -6.33
C THR A 775 46.19 18.31 -6.87
N LYS A 776 46.72 17.33 -6.13
CA LYS A 776 46.65 15.92 -6.50
C LYS A 776 45.22 15.35 -6.53
N LEU A 777 44.27 15.99 -5.85
CA LEU A 777 42.85 15.60 -5.77
C LEU A 777 42.01 16.28 -6.85
N TRP A 778 42.53 17.29 -7.54
CA TRP A 778 41.78 18.09 -8.53
C TRP A 778 41.25 17.23 -9.70
N THR A 779 42.13 16.45 -10.35
CA THR A 779 41.74 15.58 -11.49
C THR A 779 40.83 14.41 -11.05
N PRO A 780 41.09 13.68 -9.95
CA PRO A 780 40.14 12.70 -9.45
C PRO A 780 38.75 13.28 -9.12
N LEU A 781 38.71 14.50 -8.60
CA LEU A 781 37.41 15.19 -8.33
C LEU A 781 36.69 15.52 -9.63
N LEU A 782 37.39 16.04 -10.62
CA LEU A 782 36.82 16.30 -11.97
C LEU A 782 36.32 15.01 -12.61
N GLN A 783 37.06 13.93 -12.52
CA GLN A 783 36.68 12.63 -13.08
C GLN A 783 35.41 12.08 -12.41
N SER A 784 35.29 12.19 -11.09
CA SER A 784 34.10 11.74 -10.36
C SER A 784 32.87 12.60 -10.68
N LEU A 785 33.05 13.90 -10.95
CA LEU A 785 31.97 14.79 -11.40
C LEU A 785 31.48 14.41 -12.82
N ILE A 786 32.40 14.14 -13.74
CA ILE A 786 32.03 13.67 -15.09
C ILE A 786 31.26 12.34 -14.98
N GLY A 787 31.73 11.41 -14.14
CA GLY A 787 30.99 10.17 -13.86
C GLY A 787 29.58 10.40 -13.31
N LEU A 788 29.36 11.42 -12.47
CA LEU A 788 28.04 11.79 -11.98
C LEU A 788 27.12 12.28 -13.13
N PHE A 789 27.67 13.00 -14.10
CA PHE A 789 26.90 13.48 -15.25
C PHE A 789 26.47 12.39 -16.24
N GLU A 790 27.22 11.30 -16.31
CA GLU A 790 26.99 10.20 -17.26
C GLU A 790 26.26 9.01 -16.62
N LEU A 791 25.79 9.17 -15.40
CA LEU A 791 24.87 8.19 -14.81
C LEU A 791 23.56 8.16 -15.60
N PRO A 792 22.94 6.97 -15.79
CA PRO A 792 21.63 6.86 -16.41
C PRO A 792 20.63 7.81 -15.72
N GLU A 793 19.74 8.39 -16.52
CA GLU A 793 18.62 9.17 -15.97
C GLU A 793 17.77 8.24 -15.10
N ASP A 794 17.39 8.75 -13.95
CA ASP A 794 16.51 8.03 -13.04
C ASP A 794 15.08 8.18 -13.56
N ASP A 795 14.64 7.21 -14.39
CA ASP A 795 13.28 7.18 -14.95
C ASP A 795 12.19 6.97 -13.87
N THR A 796 12.58 6.83 -12.61
CA THR A 796 11.70 6.75 -11.45
C THR A 796 11.33 8.13 -10.88
N ILE A 797 11.24 9.16 -11.71
CA ILE A 797 10.61 10.42 -11.29
C ILE A 797 9.14 10.11 -11.07
N PRO A 798 8.60 10.22 -9.84
CA PRO A 798 7.16 10.17 -9.67
C PRO A 798 6.61 11.32 -10.51
N ASP A 799 5.76 11.00 -11.50
CA ASP A 799 4.94 12.01 -12.15
C ASP A 799 4.37 12.91 -11.04
N GLU A 800 4.51 14.24 -11.15
CA GLU A 800 4.00 15.19 -10.14
C GLU A 800 2.50 15.03 -9.88
N GLU A 801 1.83 14.26 -10.72
CA GLU A 801 0.41 13.87 -10.63
C GLU A 801 0.21 12.46 -10.06
N HIS A 802 1.28 11.72 -9.67
CA HIS A 802 1.11 10.41 -9.07
C HIS A 802 0.56 10.60 -7.64
N PHE A 803 -0.71 10.43 -7.56
CA PHE A 803 -1.45 10.28 -6.33
C PHE A 803 -0.95 9.00 -5.62
N ILE A 804 -0.28 9.15 -4.50
CA ILE A 804 0.06 8.00 -3.65
C ILE A 804 -1.28 7.50 -3.11
N ASP A 805 -1.74 6.38 -3.64
CA ASP A 805 -2.99 5.78 -3.22
C ASP A 805 -2.79 5.26 -1.81
N ILE A 806 -3.52 5.82 -0.85
CA ILE A 806 -3.41 5.47 0.56
C ILE A 806 -3.82 4.01 0.82
N GLU A 807 -4.47 3.35 -0.17
CA GLU A 807 -4.83 1.94 -0.13
C GLU A 807 -3.61 1.04 0.15
N ASP A 808 -2.39 1.49 -0.24
CA ASP A 808 -1.14 0.78 0.03
C ASP A 808 -0.54 1.09 1.42
N THR A 809 -1.12 2.00 2.19
CA THR A 809 -0.61 2.37 3.52
C THR A 809 -1.46 1.77 4.63
N PRO A 810 -0.85 1.06 5.60
CA PRO A 810 -1.58 0.45 6.71
C PRO A 810 -2.04 1.48 7.76
N GLY A 811 -2.94 2.39 7.40
CA GLY A 811 -3.62 3.32 8.30
C GLY A 811 -2.67 4.15 9.19
N TYR A 812 -3.13 4.53 10.38
CA TYR A 812 -2.33 5.31 11.36
C TYR A 812 -1.14 4.57 11.98
N GLN A 813 -0.96 3.28 11.70
CA GLN A 813 0.16 2.49 12.23
C GLN A 813 1.48 2.77 11.50
N THR A 814 1.44 3.39 10.33
CA THR A 814 2.62 3.89 9.63
C THR A 814 2.99 5.29 10.13
N ALA A 815 4.27 5.50 10.28
CA ALA A 815 4.82 6.64 11.00
C ALA A 815 4.41 8.02 10.45
N PHE A 816 4.05 8.15 9.17
CA PHE A 816 3.75 9.45 8.56
C PHE A 816 2.90 9.29 7.30
N SER A 817 1.74 9.96 7.27
CA SER A 817 0.88 10.05 6.09
C SER A 817 1.10 11.39 5.38
N GLN A 818 1.78 11.35 4.25
CA GLN A 818 2.06 12.52 3.45
C GLN A 818 0.82 12.93 2.65
N LEU A 819 0.43 14.20 2.76
CA LEU A 819 -0.59 14.80 1.91
C LEU A 819 0.00 15.16 0.54
N ALA A 820 -0.51 14.55 -0.52
CA ALA A 820 -0.04 14.79 -1.89
C ALA A 820 -0.29 16.25 -2.31
N PHE A 821 -1.48 16.75 -2.02
CA PHE A 821 -1.85 18.12 -2.38
C PHE A 821 -1.34 19.20 -1.40
N ALA A 822 -0.77 18.82 -0.27
CA ALA A 822 0.05 19.72 0.53
C ALA A 822 1.50 19.76 0.02
N GLY A 823 1.93 18.80 -0.81
CA GLY A 823 3.29 18.69 -1.32
C GLY A 823 3.80 19.98 -1.97
N LYS A 824 5.07 20.31 -1.80
CA LYS A 824 5.74 21.42 -2.47
C LYS A 824 6.34 20.92 -3.78
N LYS A 825 6.31 21.74 -4.82
CA LYS A 825 7.14 21.47 -6.00
C LYS A 825 8.60 21.41 -5.59
N GLU A 826 9.34 20.48 -6.17
CA GLU A 826 10.77 20.34 -5.94
C GLU A 826 11.45 21.69 -6.19
N HIS A 827 12.06 22.24 -5.15
CA HIS A 827 12.73 23.51 -5.22
C HIS A 827 14.17 23.34 -5.65
N ASP A 828 14.56 23.98 -6.76
CA ASP A 828 15.92 24.01 -7.24
C ASP A 828 16.63 25.29 -6.77
N PRO A 829 17.47 25.23 -5.71
CA PRO A 829 18.13 26.39 -5.13
C PRO A 829 19.17 27.03 -6.07
N VAL A 830 19.55 26.34 -7.15
CA VAL A 830 20.53 26.82 -8.14
C VAL A 830 19.90 27.07 -9.52
N GLY A 831 18.58 26.87 -9.67
CA GLY A 831 17.87 26.96 -10.95
C GLY A 831 17.99 28.31 -11.64
N GLN A 832 18.01 29.40 -10.86
CA GLN A 832 18.19 30.75 -11.38
C GLN A 832 19.63 31.05 -11.84
N MET A 833 20.63 30.34 -11.30
CA MET A 833 22.04 30.57 -11.60
C MET A 833 22.56 29.67 -12.72
N VAL A 834 22.11 28.42 -12.75
CA VAL A 834 22.62 27.38 -13.65
C VAL A 834 21.47 26.57 -14.23
N ASN A 835 21.27 26.66 -15.55
CA ASN A 835 20.30 25.82 -16.25
C ASN A 835 20.88 24.44 -16.59
N ASN A 836 22.11 24.40 -17.13
CA ASN A 836 22.77 23.16 -17.52
C ASN A 836 24.12 23.04 -16.81
N PRO A 837 24.26 22.09 -15.88
CA PRO A 837 25.49 21.91 -15.10
C PRO A 837 26.72 21.52 -15.95
N LYS A 838 26.56 20.75 -17.06
CA LYS A 838 27.64 20.36 -17.96
C LYS A 838 28.23 21.59 -18.68
N ILE A 839 27.36 22.47 -19.18
CA ILE A 839 27.78 23.75 -19.79
C ILE A 839 28.42 24.68 -18.75
N HIS A 840 27.86 24.75 -17.56
CA HIS A 840 28.41 25.53 -16.44
C HIS A 840 29.83 25.08 -16.06
N LEU A 841 30.09 23.76 -15.98
CA LEU A 841 31.43 23.21 -15.77
C LEU A 841 32.40 23.65 -16.87
N ALA A 842 32.00 23.49 -18.13
CA ALA A 842 32.85 23.84 -19.28
C ALA A 842 33.24 25.32 -19.27
N GLN A 843 32.30 26.23 -19.05
CA GLN A 843 32.51 27.68 -18.96
C GLN A 843 33.41 28.05 -17.76
N SER A 844 33.19 27.41 -16.60
CA SER A 844 33.99 27.66 -15.41
C SER A 844 35.44 27.16 -15.55
N LEU A 845 35.65 26.02 -16.20
CA LEU A 845 36.98 25.52 -16.54
C LEU A 845 37.69 26.39 -17.57
N HIS A 846 36.97 26.89 -18.58
CA HIS A 846 37.53 27.85 -19.53
C HIS A 846 38.03 29.12 -18.81
N LYS A 847 37.19 29.67 -17.92
CA LYS A 847 37.56 30.84 -17.12
C LYS A 847 38.81 30.60 -16.28
N LEU A 848 38.87 29.42 -15.61
CA LEU A 848 40.05 29.04 -14.84
C LEU A 848 41.29 28.86 -15.71
N SER A 849 41.18 28.23 -16.91
CA SER A 849 42.29 28.05 -17.85
C SER A 849 42.79 29.36 -18.39
N THR A 850 41.91 30.35 -18.60
CA THR A 850 42.30 31.71 -18.99
C THR A 850 43.11 32.42 -17.88
N ALA A 851 42.76 32.18 -16.63
CA ALA A 851 43.49 32.74 -15.47
C ALA A 851 44.85 32.02 -15.23
N CYS A 852 44.95 30.72 -15.61
CA CYS A 852 46.17 29.89 -15.46
C CYS A 852 46.50 29.16 -16.78
N PRO A 853 46.95 29.88 -17.81
CA PRO A 853 47.18 29.30 -19.15
C PRO A 853 48.13 28.09 -19.12
N GLY A 854 47.80 27.04 -19.91
CA GLY A 854 48.60 25.81 -20.03
C GLY A 854 48.49 24.84 -18.84
N ARG A 855 48.11 25.31 -17.65
CA ARG A 855 48.07 24.45 -16.44
C ARG A 855 46.87 23.49 -16.42
N VAL A 856 45.68 24.03 -16.67
CA VAL A 856 44.44 23.21 -16.69
C VAL A 856 44.48 22.20 -17.84
N PRO A 857 44.83 22.58 -19.10
CA PRO A 857 44.98 21.62 -20.18
C PRO A 857 45.99 20.50 -19.85
N SER A 858 47.12 20.84 -19.24
CA SER A 858 48.15 19.85 -18.82
C SER A 858 47.61 18.87 -17.78
N MET A 859 46.91 19.31 -16.76
CA MET A 859 46.28 18.46 -15.71
C MET A 859 45.23 17.53 -16.31
N VAL A 860 44.38 18.06 -17.20
CA VAL A 860 43.35 17.28 -17.89
C VAL A 860 43.95 16.24 -18.80
N SER A 861 44.93 16.59 -19.63
CA SER A 861 45.54 15.68 -20.63
C SER A 861 46.38 14.57 -19.99
N THR A 862 47.03 14.84 -18.83
CA THR A 862 47.96 13.93 -18.19
C THR A 862 47.31 12.91 -17.26
N SER A 863 46.19 13.28 -16.62
CA SER A 863 45.68 12.55 -15.46
C SER A 863 44.19 12.14 -15.57
N LEU A 864 43.44 12.64 -16.58
CA LEU A 864 42.05 12.23 -16.82
C LEU A 864 42.04 10.96 -17.68
N ASN A 865 41.12 10.01 -17.39
CA ASN A 865 41.00 8.83 -18.25
C ASN A 865 40.40 9.21 -19.62
N ALA A 866 40.61 8.33 -20.63
CA ALA A 866 40.21 8.60 -22.02
C ALA A 866 38.72 8.85 -22.20
N GLU A 867 37.89 8.12 -21.47
CA GLU A 867 36.43 8.24 -21.51
C GLU A 867 35.96 9.59 -20.95
N ALA A 868 36.41 9.96 -19.75
CA ALA A 868 36.10 11.24 -19.15
C ALA A 868 36.60 12.43 -19.97
N LEU A 869 37.78 12.26 -20.63
CA LEU A 869 38.31 13.28 -21.53
C LEU A 869 37.39 13.49 -22.75
N GLN A 870 36.85 12.41 -23.31
CA GLN A 870 35.90 12.48 -24.42
C GLN A 870 34.61 13.21 -24.02
N TYR A 871 34.05 12.87 -22.87
CA TYR A 871 32.87 13.58 -22.35
C TYR A 871 33.13 15.08 -22.11
N LEU A 872 34.27 15.39 -21.47
CA LEU A 872 34.64 16.79 -21.23
C LEU A 872 34.79 17.59 -22.54
N GLN A 873 35.39 16.99 -23.57
CA GLN A 873 35.48 17.61 -24.90
C GLN A 873 34.08 17.91 -25.46
N GLY A 874 33.13 17.00 -25.31
CA GLY A 874 31.75 17.21 -25.68
C GLY A 874 31.10 18.38 -24.93
N TYR A 875 31.38 18.54 -23.62
CA TYR A 875 30.84 19.66 -22.83
C TYR A 875 31.45 21.02 -23.27
N LEU A 876 32.78 21.04 -23.53
CA LEU A 876 33.47 22.23 -24.04
C LEU A 876 32.93 22.65 -25.41
N GLN A 877 32.70 21.66 -26.29
CA GLN A 877 32.10 21.93 -27.60
C GLN A 877 30.67 22.45 -27.49
N ALA A 878 29.83 21.85 -26.62
CA ALA A 878 28.47 22.31 -26.38
C ALA A 878 28.41 23.72 -25.78
N ALA A 879 29.40 24.09 -24.98
CA ALA A 879 29.57 25.42 -24.41
C ALA A 879 30.26 26.41 -25.37
N SER A 880 30.75 25.96 -26.52
CA SER A 880 31.54 26.77 -27.48
C SER A 880 32.78 27.43 -26.86
N VAL A 881 33.48 26.71 -25.97
CA VAL A 881 34.71 27.18 -25.29
C VAL A 881 35.84 26.15 -25.42
N THR A 882 37.07 26.64 -25.22
CA THR A 882 38.29 25.78 -25.22
C THR A 882 39.14 26.04 -23.98
N LEU A 883 39.92 25.08 -23.55
CA LEU A 883 40.91 25.26 -22.49
C LEU A 883 42.18 25.89 -23.07
N LEU A 884 42.68 26.97 -22.44
CA LEU A 884 43.80 27.77 -22.87
C LEU A 884 45.10 27.40 -22.10
#